data_6e5f7b1597a681f9794be0284d15432e
#
_entry.id   6e5f7b1597a681f9794be0284d15432e
#
_cell.length_a   1.000
_cell.length_b   1.000
_cell.length_c   1.000
_cell.angle_alpha   90.00
_cell.angle_beta   90.00
_cell.angle_gamma   90.00
#
_symmetry.space_group_name_H-M   'P 1'
#
loop_
_entity.id
_entity.type
_entity.pdbx_description
1 polymer ?
#
loop_
_entity_poly.entity_id
_entity_poly.type
_entity_poly.pdbx_seq_one_letter_code
_entity_poly.pdbx_strand_id
1 'polypeptide(L)'
;MKRMTLLVFIIFLIPLFVHAAGTVGKISGKVVDKETGEPLPGVNVIVEGYNLGAATDENGYYIILDVPAGVYSLKASFIGYETMVVRDVRVIANLTTEINFELSRTTLEFKEVVVTAQRPLVQKSATYSMSIATGKELENIPIRNIENIIGTMAGVVYQNGEIHIRGGRADEVKYFLNGVPTVDPNTNQQVVYVIPEALEELQVLTGGYTADVGGANSGIVSMQLRSGPSKFRASIDLRTDGFKDPKKGEKFLNTYSYGHKRGIFTIGGPLLTKKLRFFLGGEYVDLFDRVVRFNKGFKFENLVDMNPQTPVDQRDTVSVEYPGGYTPHEKDKRLTLNGTLTYDLPTVKLDLGFAYTDRRYDVEDGSRCFLDILNDRVPYNDLNSSLLTFKATKMIKKNTYFELRLSRFAHKRERGDSWFGHDWKKWYDSTAVAEYTDGKVIYRDAWRPKYNYVFHGFPFERYGAPNNFYFKRKEDYYGIASDFVSQIGIHHELKVGMDSRFWTVRYFDIGPSVMIYTAEPGTYSFETYGSIENVPADVWIQNGGVDAYGYDIYGNEINDKKYYYTSSGDTLLGYVDSPRRPVEIAFYINDKMEYDDIIINAGVRVDYFDTDDRELINPASPPVIRTAVMLADSAWKKKDPELIISPRIGLSFPVTEATVFYAQYGKFYQMPSFWNMYFSTYTFGRQIVQGGYYYINPIGFGLDPIKTTSYEIGFRQAIGGFASIDITGFYKNVKGLVQVVKQLPSTPVSTLTTYYDRLVNGDFATHKGLEVRFNLRRWNHILAQIHYTYTDAEGTQSTSTSAHGALYFSSQMPTIVRPLEYSQRHSGSINLDYRYNVGEGGPFLSGLGINLLFQFSSGHPYTYVTVPAGGQVDPYVAGVDYMLDTRDRWPLEPINSSVTPWTFFTDLRIDKTIKLGKIEATFYVIVNNLTNRKNVINVFWNTGTSDDDGFLSDPVKSQTTIDAYGGEKYVEMYRVINLDNGQAYWDRVGAQLYGSPRQIHFGIKVTL
;
A
#
# COMPACT_ATOMS: atom_id res chain seq x y z
N MET A 1 -24.43 -15.03 26.95
CA MET A 1 -24.39 -16.45 27.20
C MET A 1 -25.23 -17.29 26.23
N LYS A 2 -26.57 -17.13 26.08
CA LYS A 2 -27.37 -17.97 25.15
C LYS A 2 -26.96 -17.90 23.65
N ARG A 3 -26.48 -16.78 23.15
CA ARG A 3 -25.99 -16.64 21.75
C ARG A 3 -24.59 -17.25 21.54
N MET A 4 -23.74 -17.21 22.57
CA MET A 4 -22.42 -17.87 22.55
C MET A 4 -22.56 -19.40 22.59
N THR A 5 -23.56 -19.91 23.27
CA THR A 5 -23.90 -21.35 23.30
C THR A 5 -24.44 -21.84 21.97
N LEU A 6 -25.20 -21.03 21.24
CA LEU A 6 -25.67 -21.35 19.89
C LEU A 6 -24.51 -21.36 18.87
N LEU A 7 -23.57 -20.38 18.97
CA LEU A 7 -22.36 -20.33 18.14
C LEU A 7 -21.43 -21.52 18.42
N VAL A 8 -21.26 -21.87 19.69
CA VAL A 8 -20.49 -23.07 20.12
C VAL A 8 -21.19 -24.35 19.68
N PHE A 9 -22.54 -24.39 19.71
CA PHE A 9 -23.31 -25.55 19.24
C PHE A 9 -23.27 -25.70 17.72
N ILE A 10 -23.24 -24.60 16.95
CA ILE A 10 -23.03 -24.60 15.49
C ILE A 10 -21.59 -25.04 15.18
N ILE A 11 -20.60 -24.59 15.96
CA ILE A 11 -19.20 -25.03 15.84
C ILE A 11 -19.03 -26.52 16.16
N PHE A 12 -19.80 -27.10 17.06
CA PHE A 12 -19.74 -28.52 17.39
C PHE A 12 -20.58 -29.44 16.47
N LEU A 13 -21.56 -28.89 15.74
CA LEU A 13 -22.37 -29.62 14.77
C LEU A 13 -21.83 -29.66 13.33
N ILE A 14 -20.69 -28.98 13.08
CA ILE A 14 -19.97 -29.02 11.80
C ILE A 14 -18.58 -29.63 12.01
N PRO A 15 -18.45 -30.93 12.29
CA PRO A 15 -17.12 -31.52 12.52
C PRO A 15 -16.35 -31.89 11.26
N LEU A 16 -16.65 -31.32 10.06
CA LEU A 16 -16.02 -31.82 8.83
C LEU A 16 -15.68 -30.82 7.71
N PHE A 17 -15.99 -29.50 7.80
CA PHE A 17 -15.75 -28.63 6.63
C PHE A 17 -15.27 -27.23 7.01
N VAL A 18 -13.96 -27.04 7.14
CA VAL A 18 -13.31 -25.74 7.39
C VAL A 18 -12.20 -25.55 6.34
N HIS A 19 -12.15 -24.41 5.63
CA HIS A 19 -11.40 -24.32 4.36
C HIS A 19 -10.89 -22.91 3.95
N ALA A 20 -9.78 -22.70 3.20
CA ALA A 20 -9.06 -21.45 2.90
C ALA A 20 -8.61 -21.19 1.43
N ALA A 21 -8.23 -19.93 1.08
CA ALA A 21 -7.90 -19.43 -0.25
C ALA A 21 -6.63 -20.01 -0.91
N GLY A 22 -6.68 -20.35 -2.21
CA GLY A 22 -5.66 -21.10 -2.93
C GLY A 22 -4.39 -20.33 -3.27
N THR A 23 -3.24 -20.97 -3.02
CA THR A 23 -1.90 -20.49 -3.39
C THR A 23 -1.20 -21.44 -4.37
N VAL A 24 -1.96 -22.39 -4.94
CA VAL A 24 -1.48 -23.48 -5.77
C VAL A 24 -2.19 -23.50 -7.12
N GLY A 25 -1.57 -24.11 -8.11
CA GLY A 25 -2.15 -24.38 -9.40
C GLY A 25 -2.39 -25.89 -9.61
N LYS A 26 -2.85 -26.22 -10.78
CA LYS A 26 -3.14 -27.58 -11.24
C LYS A 26 -2.38 -27.86 -12.53
N ILE A 27 -1.89 -29.11 -12.69
CA ILE A 27 -1.37 -29.61 -13.97
C ILE A 27 -2.33 -30.67 -14.47
N SER A 28 -2.72 -30.59 -15.74
CA SER A 28 -3.53 -31.61 -16.40
C SER A 28 -2.99 -31.88 -17.80
N GLY A 29 -3.42 -32.97 -18.41
CA GLY A 29 -3.06 -33.29 -19.78
C GLY A 29 -3.47 -34.67 -20.18
N LYS A 30 -3.14 -35.04 -21.41
CA LYS A 30 -3.40 -36.35 -22.01
C LYS A 30 -2.09 -37.00 -22.42
N VAL A 31 -2.03 -38.32 -22.27
CA VAL A 31 -0.90 -39.14 -22.73
C VAL A 31 -1.39 -40.07 -23.81
N VAL A 32 -0.74 -40.04 -24.98
CA VAL A 32 -1.10 -40.88 -26.11
C VAL A 32 0.14 -41.62 -26.67
N ASP A 33 -0.11 -42.70 -27.40
CA ASP A 33 0.91 -43.37 -28.23
C ASP A 33 1.21 -42.48 -29.44
N LYS A 34 2.48 -42.14 -29.62
CA LYS A 34 2.90 -41.20 -30.69
C LYS A 34 2.64 -41.70 -32.11
N GLU A 35 2.63 -43.01 -32.33
CA GLU A 35 2.43 -43.61 -33.64
C GLU A 35 0.97 -43.82 -33.98
N THR A 36 0.16 -44.25 -32.98
CA THR A 36 -1.27 -44.59 -33.18
C THR A 36 -2.22 -43.47 -32.78
N GLY A 37 -1.81 -42.52 -31.93
CA GLY A 37 -2.67 -41.51 -31.33
C GLY A 37 -3.62 -42.08 -30.27
N GLU A 38 -3.57 -43.37 -29.95
CA GLU A 38 -4.41 -44.00 -28.93
C GLU A 38 -4.07 -43.53 -27.53
N PRO A 39 -5.07 -43.32 -26.63
CA PRO A 39 -4.82 -42.97 -25.24
C PRO A 39 -4.06 -44.09 -24.52
N LEU A 40 -3.15 -43.70 -23.62
CA LEU A 40 -2.34 -44.65 -22.80
C LEU A 40 -2.81 -44.60 -21.35
N PRO A 41 -3.62 -45.56 -20.88
CA PRO A 41 -4.05 -45.62 -19.49
C PRO A 41 -2.93 -46.18 -18.60
N GLY A 42 -2.88 -45.67 -17.35
CA GLY A 42 -1.92 -46.16 -16.34
C GLY A 42 -0.51 -45.57 -16.48
N VAL A 43 -0.25 -44.61 -17.35
CA VAL A 43 1.03 -43.89 -17.42
C VAL A 43 1.27 -43.14 -16.14
N ASN A 44 2.44 -43.28 -15.53
CA ASN A 44 2.81 -42.55 -14.34
C ASN A 44 3.45 -41.20 -14.70
N VAL A 45 2.76 -40.09 -14.37
CA VAL A 45 3.22 -38.73 -14.55
C VAL A 45 3.58 -38.11 -13.20
N ILE A 46 4.85 -37.73 -13.01
CA ILE A 46 5.36 -37.21 -11.74
C ILE A 46 6.05 -35.86 -11.93
N VAL A 47 5.99 -35.03 -10.90
CA VAL A 47 6.78 -33.79 -10.77
C VAL A 47 8.14 -34.15 -10.19
N GLU A 48 9.22 -34.03 -10.97
CA GLU A 48 10.55 -34.43 -10.54
C GLU A 48 11.03 -33.67 -9.30
N GLY A 49 11.51 -34.41 -8.32
CA GLY A 49 12.01 -33.83 -7.06
C GLY A 49 10.94 -33.48 -6.03
N TYR A 50 9.67 -33.76 -6.34
CA TYR A 50 8.52 -33.52 -5.47
C TYR A 50 7.70 -34.80 -5.31
N ASN A 51 6.92 -34.88 -4.25
CA ASN A 51 6.03 -36.02 -4.00
C ASN A 51 4.64 -35.75 -4.61
N LEU A 52 4.61 -35.32 -5.88
CA LEU A 52 3.41 -34.95 -6.63
C LEU A 52 3.38 -35.76 -7.93
N GLY A 53 2.23 -36.33 -8.28
CA GLY A 53 2.05 -37.09 -9.51
C GLY A 53 0.68 -37.74 -9.62
N ALA A 54 0.34 -38.20 -10.81
CA ALA A 54 -0.89 -38.92 -11.11
C ALA A 54 -0.63 -40.02 -12.14
N ALA A 55 -1.50 -41.03 -12.15
CA ALA A 55 -1.57 -41.99 -13.25
C ALA A 55 -2.71 -41.59 -14.20
N THR A 56 -2.53 -41.82 -15.51
CA THR A 56 -3.58 -41.60 -16.50
C THR A 56 -4.77 -42.53 -16.30
N ASP A 57 -5.98 -42.01 -16.59
CA ASP A 57 -7.23 -42.76 -16.60
C ASP A 57 -7.39 -43.61 -17.89
N GLU A 58 -8.56 -44.26 -18.07
CA GLU A 58 -8.89 -45.06 -19.22
C GLU A 58 -8.83 -44.33 -20.55
N ASN A 59 -9.03 -43.01 -20.54
CA ASN A 59 -8.99 -42.12 -21.71
C ASN A 59 -7.62 -41.42 -21.88
N GLY A 60 -6.60 -41.80 -21.08
CA GLY A 60 -5.27 -41.23 -21.09
C GLY A 60 -5.14 -39.88 -20.40
N TYR A 61 -6.18 -39.36 -19.70
CA TYR A 61 -6.11 -38.09 -18.98
C TYR A 61 -5.48 -38.24 -17.60
N TYR A 62 -4.72 -37.22 -17.19
CA TYR A 62 -4.15 -37.14 -15.83
C TYR A 62 -4.35 -35.74 -15.26
N ILE A 63 -4.47 -35.62 -13.93
CA ILE A 63 -4.59 -34.38 -13.19
C ILE A 63 -3.73 -34.44 -11.94
N ILE A 64 -2.85 -33.46 -11.74
CA ILE A 64 -2.03 -33.28 -10.55
C ILE A 64 -2.50 -32.00 -9.86
N LEU A 65 -3.08 -32.13 -8.67
CA LEU A 65 -3.56 -31.03 -7.82
C LEU A 65 -2.48 -30.55 -6.84
N ASP A 66 -2.70 -29.41 -6.18
CA ASP A 66 -1.85 -28.84 -5.13
C ASP A 66 -0.40 -28.62 -5.57
N VAL A 67 -0.20 -28.18 -6.82
CA VAL A 67 1.12 -27.84 -7.32
C VAL A 67 1.39 -26.37 -7.01
N PRO A 68 2.40 -26.03 -6.17
CA PRO A 68 2.72 -24.63 -5.89
C PRO A 68 3.07 -23.86 -7.15
N ALA A 69 2.85 -22.56 -7.16
CA ALA A 69 3.38 -21.72 -8.24
C ALA A 69 4.89 -21.91 -8.35
N GLY A 70 5.39 -22.09 -9.56
CA GLY A 70 6.81 -22.41 -9.76
C GLY A 70 7.13 -22.98 -11.14
N VAL A 71 8.39 -23.37 -11.33
CA VAL A 71 8.88 -24.00 -12.55
C VAL A 71 9.35 -25.42 -12.23
N TYR A 72 8.83 -26.40 -12.96
CA TYR A 72 9.00 -27.81 -12.67
C TYR A 72 9.47 -28.61 -13.89
N SER A 73 9.96 -29.83 -13.65
CA SER A 73 10.13 -30.87 -14.66
C SER A 73 9.09 -31.95 -14.42
N LEU A 74 8.38 -32.33 -15.46
CA LEU A 74 7.40 -33.43 -15.44
C LEU A 74 7.98 -34.64 -16.17
N LYS A 75 7.82 -35.79 -15.58
CA LYS A 75 8.30 -37.05 -16.12
C LYS A 75 7.13 -38.01 -16.32
N ALA A 76 6.90 -38.42 -17.56
CA ALA A 76 5.94 -39.49 -17.93
C ALA A 76 6.68 -40.76 -18.21
N SER A 77 6.26 -41.86 -17.57
CA SER A 77 6.85 -43.20 -17.70
C SER A 77 5.79 -44.31 -17.81
N PHE A 78 5.98 -45.19 -18.75
CA PHE A 78 5.09 -46.33 -18.97
C PHE A 78 5.89 -47.55 -19.47
N ILE A 79 5.46 -48.75 -19.08
CA ILE A 79 6.17 -49.97 -19.47
C ILE A 79 6.04 -50.15 -20.99
N GLY A 80 7.19 -50.40 -21.66
CA GLY A 80 7.24 -50.55 -23.12
C GLY A 80 7.36 -49.27 -23.92
N TYR A 81 7.48 -48.12 -23.24
CA TYR A 81 7.64 -46.80 -23.86
C TYR A 81 8.88 -46.04 -23.37
N GLU A 82 9.40 -45.15 -24.21
CA GLU A 82 10.47 -44.24 -23.81
C GLU A 82 9.98 -43.26 -22.74
N THR A 83 10.79 -43.08 -21.71
CA THR A 83 10.48 -42.08 -20.68
C THR A 83 10.63 -40.67 -21.24
N MET A 84 9.61 -39.84 -21.12
CA MET A 84 9.62 -38.45 -21.59
C MET A 84 9.68 -37.49 -20.39
N VAL A 85 10.61 -36.54 -20.43
CA VAL A 85 10.73 -35.43 -19.45
C VAL A 85 10.48 -34.12 -20.12
N VAL A 86 9.50 -33.38 -19.61
CA VAL A 86 9.20 -32.00 -20.03
C VAL A 86 9.72 -31.05 -18.97
N ARG A 87 10.75 -30.26 -19.29
CA ARG A 87 11.37 -29.27 -18.39
C ARG A 87 10.74 -27.89 -18.55
N ASP A 88 11.00 -27.02 -17.57
CA ASP A 88 10.57 -25.62 -17.53
C ASP A 88 9.05 -25.45 -17.58
N VAL A 89 8.29 -26.41 -17.04
CA VAL A 89 6.83 -26.34 -16.91
C VAL A 89 6.46 -25.30 -15.85
N ARG A 90 5.88 -24.19 -16.26
CA ARG A 90 5.47 -23.13 -15.38
C ARG A 90 4.06 -23.36 -14.85
N VAL A 91 3.91 -23.46 -13.53
CA VAL A 91 2.63 -23.51 -12.83
C VAL A 91 2.33 -22.15 -12.22
N ILE A 92 1.10 -21.66 -12.43
CA ILE A 92 0.59 -20.38 -11.96
C ILE A 92 -0.52 -20.67 -10.95
N ALA A 93 -0.53 -19.93 -9.84
CA ALA A 93 -1.55 -20.09 -8.80
C ALA A 93 -2.97 -19.86 -9.36
N ASN A 94 -3.92 -20.69 -8.93
CA ASN A 94 -5.34 -20.69 -9.34
C ASN A 94 -5.61 -21.00 -10.83
N LEU A 95 -4.58 -21.36 -11.61
CA LEU A 95 -4.74 -21.72 -13.02
C LEU A 95 -4.39 -23.19 -13.28
N THR A 96 -4.91 -23.69 -14.41
CA THR A 96 -4.58 -25.00 -14.94
C THR A 96 -3.45 -24.87 -15.96
N THR A 97 -2.37 -25.63 -15.78
CA THR A 97 -1.28 -25.77 -16.75
C THR A 97 -1.49 -27.08 -17.50
N GLU A 98 -1.75 -27.00 -18.80
CA GLU A 98 -1.95 -28.18 -19.64
C GLU A 98 -0.63 -28.66 -20.24
N ILE A 99 -0.28 -29.93 -20.04
CA ILE A 99 0.90 -30.60 -20.62
C ILE A 99 0.50 -31.95 -21.15
N ASN A 100 0.56 -32.12 -22.46
CA ASN A 100 0.29 -33.37 -23.15
C ASN A 100 1.58 -34.13 -23.45
N PHE A 101 1.55 -35.46 -23.44
CA PHE A 101 2.69 -36.34 -23.74
C PHE A 101 2.34 -37.28 -24.90
N GLU A 102 3.29 -37.40 -25.84
CA GLU A 102 3.27 -38.38 -26.91
C GLU A 102 4.43 -39.35 -26.72
N LEU A 103 4.16 -40.56 -26.22
CA LEU A 103 5.20 -41.54 -25.90
C LEU A 103 5.48 -42.45 -27.10
N SER A 104 6.77 -42.60 -27.41
CA SER A 104 7.23 -43.59 -28.44
C SER A 104 7.46 -44.97 -27.83
N ARG A 105 7.08 -46.01 -28.53
CA ARG A 105 7.36 -47.39 -28.13
C ARG A 105 8.88 -47.67 -28.15
N THR A 106 9.36 -48.42 -27.18
CA THR A 106 10.78 -48.85 -27.13
C THR A 106 10.92 -50.24 -26.58
N THR A 107 11.92 -50.92 -27.07
CA THR A 107 12.37 -52.21 -26.54
C THR A 107 13.55 -52.04 -25.58
N LEU A 108 14.09 -50.85 -25.41
CA LEU A 108 15.22 -50.50 -24.55
C LEU A 108 14.73 -49.71 -23.34
N GLU A 109 14.86 -50.22 -22.14
CA GLU A 109 14.30 -49.70 -20.88
C GLU A 109 14.87 -48.35 -20.38
N PHE A 110 15.88 -47.73 -21.02
CA PHE A 110 16.62 -46.58 -20.44
C PHE A 110 16.79 -45.36 -21.35
N LYS A 111 16.04 -45.25 -22.41
CA LYS A 111 16.12 -44.05 -23.24
C LYS A 111 15.18 -42.98 -22.71
N GLU A 112 15.76 -41.85 -22.33
CA GLU A 112 15.01 -40.67 -21.84
C GLU A 112 15.00 -39.56 -22.93
N VAL A 113 13.81 -39.08 -23.26
CA VAL A 113 13.60 -37.94 -24.17
C VAL A 113 13.32 -36.71 -23.35
N VAL A 114 14.15 -35.67 -23.49
CA VAL A 114 13.99 -34.40 -22.76
C VAL A 114 13.51 -33.34 -23.72
N VAL A 115 12.36 -32.72 -23.39
CA VAL A 115 11.75 -31.59 -24.10
C VAL A 115 11.63 -30.41 -23.16
N THR A 116 11.76 -29.19 -23.67
CA THR A 116 11.54 -27.97 -22.86
C THR A 116 10.14 -27.42 -23.13
N ALA A 117 9.35 -27.27 -22.09
CA ALA A 117 8.02 -26.65 -22.19
C ALA A 117 8.12 -25.18 -22.60
N GLN A 118 7.24 -24.77 -23.48
CA GLN A 118 7.04 -23.34 -23.74
C GLN A 118 5.83 -22.85 -22.94
N ARG A 119 6.01 -21.75 -22.19
CA ARG A 119 4.88 -21.13 -21.47
C ARG A 119 3.75 -20.82 -22.46
N PRO A 120 2.48 -21.20 -22.20
CA PRO A 120 1.37 -20.80 -23.04
C PRO A 120 1.32 -19.30 -23.22
N LEU A 121 1.15 -18.82 -24.46
CA LEU A 121 1.02 -17.38 -24.78
C LEU A 121 -0.32 -16.83 -24.29
N VAL A 122 -1.34 -17.67 -24.31
CA VAL A 122 -2.70 -17.36 -23.89
C VAL A 122 -3.11 -18.32 -22.77
N GLN A 123 -3.64 -17.77 -21.70
CA GLN A 123 -4.17 -18.55 -20.56
C GLN A 123 -5.63 -18.90 -20.81
N LYS A 124 -5.91 -20.12 -21.29
CA LYS A 124 -7.26 -20.58 -21.59
C LYS A 124 -8.14 -20.64 -20.34
N SER A 125 -7.57 -21.08 -19.21
CA SER A 125 -8.29 -21.30 -17.95
C SER A 125 -8.58 -20.03 -17.14
N ALA A 126 -8.10 -18.86 -17.57
CA ALA A 126 -8.35 -17.61 -16.88
C ALA A 126 -9.63 -16.94 -17.39
N THR A 127 -10.63 -16.85 -16.52
CA THR A 127 -11.96 -16.26 -16.81
C THR A 127 -12.04 -14.76 -16.50
N TYR A 128 -10.92 -14.12 -16.14
CA TYR A 128 -10.82 -12.70 -15.76
C TYR A 128 -9.47 -12.11 -16.18
N SER A 129 -9.38 -10.78 -16.09
CA SER A 129 -8.16 -10.03 -16.41
C SER A 129 -7.17 -10.08 -15.26
N MET A 130 -5.92 -10.40 -15.56
CA MET A 130 -4.81 -10.39 -14.60
C MET A 130 -3.49 -10.03 -15.28
N SER A 131 -2.59 -9.42 -14.53
CA SER A 131 -1.19 -9.24 -14.89
C SER A 131 -0.32 -10.11 -13.97
N ILE A 132 0.64 -10.84 -14.56
CA ILE A 132 1.50 -11.77 -13.81
C ILE A 132 2.94 -11.40 -14.10
N ALA A 133 3.73 -11.22 -13.05
CA ALA A 133 5.18 -11.08 -13.13
C ALA A 133 5.86 -12.15 -12.27
N THR A 134 6.88 -12.79 -12.82
CA THR A 134 7.69 -13.76 -12.09
C THR A 134 8.81 -13.04 -11.34
N GLY A 135 9.30 -13.61 -10.23
CA GLY A 135 10.40 -13.01 -9.49
C GLY A 135 11.64 -12.76 -10.35
N LYS A 136 11.92 -13.62 -11.35
CA LYS A 136 13.03 -13.43 -12.28
C LYS A 136 12.82 -12.24 -13.24
N GLU A 137 11.59 -12.02 -13.69
CA GLU A 137 11.26 -10.84 -14.50
C GLU A 137 11.40 -9.56 -13.67
N LEU A 138 10.93 -9.59 -12.40
CA LEU A 138 11.03 -8.47 -11.47
C LEU A 138 12.47 -8.05 -11.16
N GLU A 139 13.41 -9.01 -11.11
CA GLU A 139 14.83 -8.73 -10.85
C GLU A 139 15.54 -7.96 -11.99
N ASN A 140 15.04 -8.05 -13.23
CA ASN A 140 15.65 -7.42 -14.40
C ASN A 140 15.12 -6.03 -14.74
N ILE A 141 13.98 -5.62 -14.16
CA ILE A 141 13.39 -4.29 -14.38
C ILE A 141 14.24 -3.20 -13.69
N PRO A 142 14.38 -1.98 -14.26
CA PRO A 142 15.19 -0.90 -13.68
C PRO A 142 14.57 -0.24 -12.44
N ILE A 143 13.35 -0.58 -12.08
CA ILE A 143 12.64 -0.13 -10.89
C ILE A 143 12.52 -1.27 -9.87
N ARG A 144 12.32 -0.95 -8.59
CA ARG A 144 12.44 -1.97 -7.57
C ARG A 144 11.30 -2.04 -6.54
N ASN A 145 10.71 -0.92 -6.20
CA ASN A 145 9.56 -0.94 -5.28
C ASN A 145 8.40 -1.70 -5.94
N ILE A 146 7.75 -2.57 -5.17
CA ILE A 146 6.63 -3.39 -5.67
C ILE A 146 5.52 -2.50 -6.20
N GLU A 147 5.22 -1.40 -5.52
CA GLU A 147 4.19 -0.44 -5.92
C GLU A 147 4.51 0.20 -7.28
N ASN A 148 5.77 0.61 -7.51
CA ASN A 148 6.20 1.15 -8.79
C ASN A 148 6.11 0.10 -9.91
N ILE A 149 6.46 -1.16 -9.61
CA ILE A 149 6.34 -2.27 -10.56
C ILE A 149 4.87 -2.51 -10.91
N ILE A 150 3.98 -2.56 -9.91
CA ILE A 150 2.53 -2.70 -10.10
C ILE A 150 2.01 -1.54 -10.96
N GLY A 151 2.49 -0.32 -10.73
CA GLY A 151 2.15 0.88 -11.50
C GLY A 151 2.49 0.78 -13.01
N THR A 152 3.35 -0.18 -13.43
CA THR A 152 3.61 -0.42 -14.86
C THR A 152 2.61 -1.37 -15.52
N MET A 153 1.73 -2.00 -14.74
CA MET A 153 0.78 -3.00 -15.23
C MET A 153 -0.50 -2.35 -15.76
N ALA A 154 -1.16 -3.00 -16.71
CA ALA A 154 -2.41 -2.49 -17.27
C ALA A 154 -3.51 -2.40 -16.19
N GLY A 155 -4.33 -1.34 -16.26
CA GLY A 155 -5.40 -1.08 -15.29
C GLY A 155 -4.94 -0.43 -13.99
N VAL A 156 -3.66 -0.09 -13.86
CA VAL A 156 -3.08 0.48 -12.64
C VAL A 156 -2.57 1.89 -12.89
N VAL A 157 -2.87 2.80 -11.96
CA VAL A 157 -2.31 4.14 -11.86
C VAL A 157 -1.56 4.25 -10.53
N TYR A 158 -0.31 4.71 -10.57
CA TYR A 158 0.47 5.06 -9.38
C TYR A 158 0.61 6.58 -9.32
N GLN A 159 -0.01 7.20 -8.33
CA GLN A 159 -0.07 8.66 -8.16
C GLN A 159 0.13 9.03 -6.70
N ASN A 160 1.00 10.01 -6.42
CA ASN A 160 1.26 10.54 -5.07
C ASN A 160 1.58 9.45 -4.02
N GLY A 161 2.24 8.36 -4.42
CA GLY A 161 2.55 7.24 -3.51
C GLY A 161 1.43 6.20 -3.35
N GLU A 162 0.32 6.35 -4.04
CA GLU A 162 -0.86 5.48 -3.95
C GLU A 162 -1.12 4.70 -5.23
N ILE A 163 -1.67 3.48 -5.08
CA ILE A 163 -2.08 2.62 -6.18
C ILE A 163 -3.59 2.71 -6.36
N HIS A 164 -4.01 3.05 -7.58
CA HIS A 164 -5.40 3.04 -8.01
C HIS A 164 -5.58 1.99 -9.09
N ILE A 165 -6.51 1.05 -8.91
CA ILE A 165 -6.81 0.01 -9.88
C ILE A 165 -8.15 0.29 -10.55
N ARG A 166 -8.14 0.43 -11.90
CA ARG A 166 -9.34 0.73 -12.72
C ARG A 166 -10.14 1.92 -12.19
N GLY A 167 -9.45 2.97 -11.72
CA GLY A 167 -10.08 4.18 -11.24
C GLY A 167 -10.73 4.09 -9.86
N GLY A 168 -10.49 3.04 -9.07
CA GLY A 168 -10.94 2.96 -7.68
C GLY A 168 -10.09 3.81 -6.75
N ARG A 169 -10.62 4.10 -5.54
CA ARG A 169 -9.85 4.76 -4.48
C ARG A 169 -8.69 3.86 -4.03
N ALA A 170 -7.62 4.45 -3.54
CA ALA A 170 -6.43 3.70 -3.09
C ALA A 170 -6.73 2.72 -1.95
N ASP A 171 -7.64 3.06 -1.06
CA ASP A 171 -8.09 2.21 0.06
C ASP A 171 -8.98 1.03 -0.37
N GLU A 172 -9.37 0.95 -1.66
CA GLU A 172 -10.12 -0.18 -2.23
C GLU A 172 -9.22 -1.30 -2.78
N VAL A 173 -7.90 -1.15 -2.73
CA VAL A 173 -6.92 -2.17 -3.13
C VAL A 173 -6.50 -3.01 -1.92
N LYS A 174 -6.39 -4.33 -2.09
CA LYS A 174 -5.90 -5.23 -1.04
C LYS A 174 -4.64 -5.98 -1.50
N TYR A 175 -3.71 -6.12 -0.55
CA TYR A 175 -2.46 -6.84 -0.74
C TYR A 175 -2.49 -8.15 0.04
N PHE A 176 -2.16 -9.25 -0.64
CA PHE A 176 -2.10 -10.58 -0.05
C PHE A 176 -0.68 -11.15 -0.20
N LEU A 177 -0.20 -11.79 0.85
CA LEU A 177 1.02 -12.59 0.83
C LEU A 177 0.69 -14.03 1.22
N ASN A 178 0.98 -14.99 0.34
CA ASN A 178 0.60 -16.40 0.50
C ASN A 178 -0.90 -16.58 0.84
N GLY A 179 -1.76 -15.73 0.23
CA GLY A 179 -3.20 -15.73 0.43
C GLY A 179 -3.69 -15.08 1.73
N VAL A 180 -2.83 -14.35 2.46
CA VAL A 180 -3.16 -13.67 3.72
C VAL A 180 -3.01 -12.16 3.54
N PRO A 181 -3.98 -11.31 3.97
CA PRO A 181 -3.88 -9.86 3.85
C PRO A 181 -2.71 -9.28 4.66
N THR A 182 -2.01 -8.29 4.08
CA THR A 182 -0.80 -7.67 4.64
C THR A 182 -0.88 -6.14 4.68
N VAL A 183 -2.08 -5.60 4.82
CA VAL A 183 -2.34 -4.15 4.81
C VAL A 183 -2.52 -3.59 6.22
N ASP A 184 -2.16 -2.33 6.40
CA ASP A 184 -2.62 -1.51 7.52
C ASP A 184 -4.14 -1.33 7.37
N PRO A 185 -4.97 -1.81 8.30
CA PRO A 185 -6.42 -1.73 8.16
C PRO A 185 -6.97 -0.29 8.24
N ASN A 186 -6.15 0.68 8.71
CA ASN A 186 -6.54 2.09 8.74
C ASN A 186 -6.44 2.74 7.37
N THR A 187 -5.45 2.37 6.56
CA THR A 187 -5.17 3.00 5.26
C THR A 187 -5.35 2.08 4.08
N ASN A 188 -5.44 0.76 4.32
CA ASN A 188 -5.38 -0.32 3.33
C ASN A 188 -4.07 -0.35 2.50
N GLN A 189 -3.05 0.39 2.91
CA GLN A 189 -1.73 0.35 2.28
C GLN A 189 -0.91 -0.86 2.76
N GLN A 190 0.00 -1.33 1.92
CA GLN A 190 0.91 -2.43 2.26
C GLN A 190 1.89 -2.02 3.36
N VAL A 191 2.00 -2.82 4.42
CA VAL A 191 2.92 -2.57 5.55
C VAL A 191 3.90 -3.72 5.81
N VAL A 192 3.66 -4.90 5.26
CA VAL A 192 4.62 -6.00 5.24
C VAL A 192 5.31 -6.01 3.89
N TYR A 193 6.55 -5.52 3.85
CA TYR A 193 7.32 -5.46 2.60
C TYR A 193 7.83 -6.83 2.18
N VAL A 194 7.85 -7.06 0.88
CA VAL A 194 8.36 -8.28 0.27
C VAL A 194 9.40 -7.91 -0.77
N ILE A 195 10.56 -8.53 -0.70
CA ILE A 195 11.61 -8.28 -1.69
C ILE A 195 11.31 -9.04 -2.98
N PRO A 196 11.58 -8.47 -4.17
CA PRO A 196 11.35 -9.14 -5.46
C PRO A 196 12.03 -10.51 -5.57
N GLU A 197 13.21 -10.66 -4.99
CA GLU A 197 13.97 -11.90 -4.95
C GLU A 197 13.33 -13.01 -4.11
N ALA A 198 12.45 -12.66 -3.17
CA ALA A 198 11.69 -13.63 -2.38
C ALA A 198 10.38 -14.05 -3.05
N LEU A 199 9.96 -13.34 -4.11
CA LEU A 199 8.74 -13.66 -4.85
C LEU A 199 8.97 -14.76 -5.87
N GLU A 200 8.12 -15.75 -5.85
CA GLU A 200 7.95 -16.69 -6.97
C GLU A 200 7.06 -16.06 -8.04
N GLU A 201 5.99 -15.38 -7.58
CA GLU A 201 4.98 -14.80 -8.45
C GLU A 201 4.32 -13.57 -7.80
N LEU A 202 4.09 -12.56 -8.61
CA LEU A 202 3.27 -11.38 -8.33
C LEU A 202 2.10 -11.37 -9.32
N GLN A 203 0.87 -11.39 -8.82
CA GLN A 203 -0.35 -11.25 -9.62
C GLN A 203 -1.06 -9.96 -9.25
N VAL A 204 -1.49 -9.19 -10.25
CA VAL A 204 -2.38 -8.06 -10.10
C VAL A 204 -3.70 -8.40 -10.78
N LEU A 205 -4.74 -8.59 -9.98
CA LEU A 205 -6.09 -8.88 -10.44
C LEU A 205 -6.85 -7.56 -10.50
N THR A 206 -7.02 -7.02 -11.70
CA THR A 206 -7.66 -5.72 -11.91
C THR A 206 -9.18 -5.79 -11.95
N GLY A 207 -9.73 -7.00 -12.08
CA GLY A 207 -11.16 -7.27 -12.04
C GLY A 207 -11.41 -8.74 -11.76
N GLY A 208 -12.65 -9.07 -11.46
CA GLY A 208 -13.18 -10.40 -11.53
C GLY A 208 -12.43 -11.54 -10.84
N TYR A 209 -12.21 -11.50 -9.58
CA TYR A 209 -11.61 -12.62 -8.84
C TYR A 209 -12.67 -13.60 -8.34
N THR A 210 -12.25 -14.83 -8.11
CA THR A 210 -13.07 -15.97 -7.66
C THR A 210 -13.64 -15.80 -6.25
N ALA A 211 -14.61 -16.62 -5.85
CA ALA A 211 -15.32 -16.47 -4.56
C ALA A 211 -14.44 -16.68 -3.33
N ASP A 212 -13.30 -17.35 -3.46
CA ASP A 212 -12.33 -17.60 -2.38
C ASP A 212 -11.58 -16.34 -1.93
N VAL A 213 -11.61 -15.25 -2.69
CA VAL A 213 -10.97 -13.98 -2.33
C VAL A 213 -12.03 -12.92 -2.10
N GLY A 214 -11.87 -12.09 -1.04
CA GLY A 214 -12.82 -11.04 -0.69
C GLY A 214 -12.17 -9.83 -0.04
N GLY A 215 -13.02 -8.87 0.37
CA GLY A 215 -12.60 -7.68 1.11
C GLY A 215 -11.91 -6.62 0.27
N ALA A 216 -12.02 -6.67 -1.06
CA ALA A 216 -11.51 -5.66 -1.99
C ALA A 216 -12.58 -5.28 -3.01
N ASN A 217 -12.67 -4.02 -3.38
CA ASN A 217 -13.61 -3.50 -4.39
C ASN A 217 -12.93 -3.15 -5.71
N SER A 218 -11.73 -2.63 -5.65
CA SER A 218 -11.02 -2.13 -6.82
C SER A 218 -10.14 -3.18 -7.47
N GLY A 219 -9.24 -3.80 -6.71
CA GLY A 219 -8.34 -4.83 -7.21
C GLY A 219 -7.54 -5.51 -6.11
N ILE A 220 -6.81 -6.54 -6.51
CA ILE A 220 -6.02 -7.39 -5.62
C ILE A 220 -4.60 -7.49 -6.13
N VAL A 221 -3.65 -7.31 -5.22
CA VAL A 221 -2.23 -7.62 -5.40
C VAL A 221 -1.93 -8.89 -4.63
N SER A 222 -1.68 -9.99 -5.32
CA SER A 222 -1.38 -11.29 -4.72
C SER A 222 0.10 -11.63 -4.93
N MET A 223 0.80 -11.87 -3.84
CA MET A 223 2.22 -12.21 -3.80
C MET A 223 2.40 -13.63 -3.26
N GLN A 224 3.23 -14.43 -3.95
CA GLN A 224 3.59 -15.77 -3.49
C GLN A 224 5.09 -15.82 -3.19
N LEU A 225 5.45 -16.23 -1.98
CA LEU A 225 6.86 -16.44 -1.62
C LEU A 225 7.42 -17.68 -2.29
N ARG A 226 8.70 -17.63 -2.64
CA ARG A 226 9.46 -18.78 -3.14
C ARG A 226 9.50 -19.89 -2.10
N SER A 227 9.26 -21.11 -2.52
CA SER A 227 9.59 -22.32 -1.75
C SER A 227 11.09 -22.60 -1.84
N GLY A 228 11.63 -23.31 -0.86
CA GLY A 228 13.04 -23.73 -0.88
C GLY A 228 13.37 -24.55 -2.13
N PRO A 229 14.43 -24.21 -2.87
CA PRO A 229 14.82 -24.95 -4.06
C PRO A 229 15.36 -26.35 -3.72
N SER A 230 15.33 -27.27 -4.68
CA SER A 230 15.85 -28.65 -4.52
C SER A 230 17.37 -28.74 -4.42
N LYS A 231 18.09 -27.71 -4.85
CA LYS A 231 19.55 -27.54 -4.75
C LYS A 231 19.87 -26.27 -3.97
N PHE A 232 20.97 -26.28 -3.23
CA PHE A 232 21.45 -25.11 -2.52
C PHE A 232 21.76 -23.98 -3.48
N ARG A 233 21.27 -22.78 -3.16
CA ARG A 233 21.54 -21.53 -3.87
C ARG A 233 21.69 -20.42 -2.86
N ALA A 234 22.62 -19.49 -3.16
CA ALA A 234 22.80 -18.28 -2.38
C ALA A 234 23.11 -17.12 -3.30
N SER A 235 22.68 -15.92 -2.95
CA SER A 235 23.06 -14.69 -3.66
C SER A 235 23.22 -13.53 -2.70
N ILE A 236 24.11 -12.61 -3.07
CA ILE A 236 24.29 -11.29 -2.43
C ILE A 236 24.23 -10.25 -3.55
N ASP A 237 23.47 -9.18 -3.32
CA ASP A 237 23.36 -8.04 -4.22
C ASP A 237 23.61 -6.74 -3.43
N LEU A 238 24.60 -5.97 -3.82
CA LEU A 238 24.96 -4.69 -3.21
C LEU A 238 24.76 -3.58 -4.22
N ARG A 239 24.05 -2.52 -3.80
CA ARG A 239 23.71 -1.39 -4.66
C ARG A 239 23.91 -0.06 -3.93
N THR A 240 24.44 0.93 -4.65
CA THR A 240 24.65 2.29 -4.12
C THR A 240 24.62 3.35 -5.23
N ASP A 241 24.31 4.58 -4.84
CA ASP A 241 24.54 5.80 -5.61
C ASP A 241 25.69 6.65 -5.01
N GLY A 242 26.48 6.08 -4.10
CA GLY A 242 27.52 6.74 -3.30
C GLY A 242 28.77 7.18 -4.08
N PHE A 243 28.60 7.81 -5.24
CA PHE A 243 29.71 8.37 -6.03
C PHE A 243 30.14 9.78 -5.57
N LYS A 244 29.29 10.47 -4.81
CA LYS A 244 29.55 11.78 -4.20
C LYS A 244 28.90 11.85 -2.81
N ASP A 245 29.37 12.79 -1.99
CA ASP A 245 28.73 13.11 -0.71
C ASP A 245 27.48 13.97 -0.96
N PRO A 246 26.26 13.49 -0.60
CA PRO A 246 25.04 14.24 -0.84
C PRO A 246 25.05 15.62 -0.15
N LYS A 247 25.71 15.73 1.03
CA LYS A 247 25.76 16.99 1.81
C LYS A 247 26.59 18.08 1.16
N LYS A 248 27.42 17.76 0.14
CA LYS A 248 28.25 18.74 -0.56
C LYS A 248 27.61 19.33 -1.81
N GLY A 249 26.46 18.81 -2.25
CA GLY A 249 25.80 19.26 -3.47
C GLY A 249 26.63 19.07 -4.76
N GLU A 250 27.56 18.11 -4.75
CA GLU A 250 28.39 17.79 -5.91
C GLU A 250 27.67 16.84 -6.87
N LYS A 251 27.93 16.99 -8.17
CA LYS A 251 27.33 16.16 -9.21
C LYS A 251 28.35 15.24 -9.89
N PHE A 252 27.87 14.07 -10.30
CA PHE A 252 28.54 13.16 -11.23
C PHE A 252 27.64 12.93 -12.45
N LEU A 253 28.16 13.12 -13.67
CA LEU A 253 27.37 13.09 -14.91
C LEU A 253 26.09 13.96 -14.83
N ASN A 254 26.22 15.14 -14.25
CA ASN A 254 25.12 16.09 -14.00
C ASN A 254 23.96 15.51 -13.15
N THR A 255 24.28 14.60 -12.23
CA THR A 255 23.33 13.93 -11.30
C THR A 255 23.89 14.01 -9.88
N TYR A 256 23.04 14.29 -8.92
CA TYR A 256 23.37 14.25 -7.49
C TYR A 256 23.44 12.80 -6.98
N SER A 257 24.22 12.57 -5.92
CA SER A 257 24.10 11.40 -5.07
C SER A 257 23.07 11.71 -3.96
N TYR A 258 22.17 10.77 -3.69
CA TYR A 258 21.15 10.88 -2.65
C TYR A 258 21.44 10.03 -1.43
N GLY A 259 22.65 9.43 -1.39
CA GLY A 259 23.12 8.61 -0.28
C GLY A 259 22.37 7.30 -0.12
N HIS A 260 21.98 6.68 -1.21
CA HIS A 260 21.26 5.41 -1.22
C HIS A 260 22.23 4.22 -1.09
N LYS A 261 21.95 3.35 -0.13
CA LYS A 261 22.66 2.08 0.06
C LYS A 261 21.65 0.96 0.26
N ARG A 262 21.90 -0.16 -0.40
CA ARG A 262 21.05 -1.33 -0.33
C ARG A 262 21.86 -2.61 -0.37
N GLY A 263 21.62 -3.51 0.55
CA GLY A 263 22.18 -4.85 0.59
C GLY A 263 21.07 -5.89 0.59
N ILE A 264 21.12 -6.87 -0.30
CA ILE A 264 20.15 -7.93 -0.41
C ILE A 264 20.88 -9.26 -0.34
N PHE A 265 20.30 -10.22 0.34
CA PHE A 265 20.77 -11.60 0.30
C PHE A 265 19.62 -12.57 0.10
N THR A 266 19.90 -13.69 -0.53
CA THR A 266 18.99 -14.83 -0.58
C THR A 266 19.78 -16.11 -0.32
N ILE A 267 19.18 -17.05 0.38
CA ILE A 267 19.74 -18.37 0.63
C ILE A 267 18.60 -19.39 0.67
N GLY A 268 18.80 -20.53 0.07
CA GLY A 268 17.80 -21.58 0.08
C GLY A 268 18.35 -22.92 -0.35
N GLY A 269 17.63 -23.98 0.00
CA GLY A 269 18.02 -25.35 -0.34
C GLY A 269 17.38 -26.41 0.56
N PRO A 270 17.78 -27.66 0.39
CA PRO A 270 17.42 -28.72 1.31
C PRO A 270 18.18 -28.58 2.63
N LEU A 271 17.51 -28.79 3.78
CA LEU A 271 18.15 -28.88 5.08
C LEU A 271 18.69 -30.31 5.31
N LEU A 272 18.10 -31.04 6.21
CA LEU A 272 18.56 -32.39 6.56
C LEU A 272 18.22 -33.46 5.49
N THR A 273 17.15 -33.24 4.75
CA THR A 273 16.65 -34.13 3.69
C THR A 273 16.15 -33.33 2.51
N LYS A 274 16.03 -33.95 1.33
CA LYS A 274 15.42 -33.31 0.15
C LYS A 274 13.93 -32.93 0.36
N LYS A 275 13.28 -33.53 1.37
CA LYS A 275 11.87 -33.26 1.71
C LYS A 275 11.71 -32.02 2.57
N LEU A 276 12.74 -31.64 3.35
CA LEU A 276 12.73 -30.43 4.18
C LEU A 276 13.58 -29.36 3.49
N ARG A 277 12.91 -28.31 3.01
CA ARG A 277 13.52 -27.24 2.21
C ARG A 277 13.22 -25.89 2.81
N PHE A 278 14.17 -24.98 2.71
CA PHE A 278 14.00 -23.61 3.18
C PHE A 278 14.37 -22.58 2.11
N PHE A 279 13.79 -21.44 2.24
CA PHE A 279 14.21 -20.21 1.57
C PHE A 279 14.21 -19.06 2.59
N LEU A 280 15.23 -18.20 2.53
CA LEU A 280 15.34 -16.98 3.30
C LEU A 280 15.90 -15.89 2.40
N GLY A 281 15.21 -14.77 2.31
CA GLY A 281 15.65 -13.55 1.67
C GLY A 281 15.60 -12.39 2.64
N GLY A 282 16.55 -11.46 2.52
CA GLY A 282 16.58 -10.26 3.32
C GLY A 282 17.11 -9.07 2.56
N GLU A 283 16.64 -7.88 2.93
CA GLU A 283 17.06 -6.60 2.39
C GLU A 283 17.30 -5.61 3.52
N TYR A 284 18.44 -4.96 3.50
CA TYR A 284 18.72 -3.77 4.30
C TYR A 284 18.81 -2.56 3.39
N VAL A 285 18.06 -1.53 3.71
CA VAL A 285 18.00 -0.24 2.99
C VAL A 285 18.42 0.87 3.93
N ASP A 286 19.31 1.75 3.48
CA ASP A 286 19.71 2.99 4.16
C ASP A 286 19.69 4.12 3.14
N LEU A 287 18.68 4.98 3.22
CA LEU A 287 18.47 6.12 2.34
C LEU A 287 18.71 7.40 3.14
N PHE A 288 19.62 8.23 2.70
CA PHE A 288 19.82 9.55 3.27
C PHE A 288 18.71 10.52 2.81
N ASP A 289 18.23 10.37 1.57
CA ASP A 289 17.05 11.04 1.05
C ASP A 289 16.11 9.99 0.41
N ARG A 290 14.94 9.73 1.03
CA ARG A 290 13.93 8.80 0.50
C ARG A 290 12.97 9.44 -0.51
N VAL A 291 12.88 10.79 -0.53
CA VAL A 291 11.88 11.51 -1.32
C VAL A 291 12.41 11.92 -2.69
N VAL A 292 13.69 12.28 -2.78
CA VAL A 292 14.41 12.63 -4.01
C VAL A 292 13.67 13.64 -4.90
N ARG A 293 13.96 14.93 -4.73
CA ARG A 293 13.29 16.04 -5.43
C ARG A 293 14.28 16.85 -6.27
N PHE A 294 13.76 17.68 -7.17
CA PHE A 294 14.53 18.75 -7.84
C PHE A 294 14.76 19.90 -6.87
N ASN A 295 15.77 19.78 -6.00
CA ASN A 295 16.10 20.78 -5.00
C ASN A 295 17.27 21.65 -5.44
N LYS A 296 17.12 22.98 -5.35
CA LYS A 296 18.17 23.95 -5.60
C LYS A 296 18.81 24.41 -4.29
N GLY A 297 20.13 24.64 -4.32
CA GLY A 297 20.83 25.22 -3.20
C GLY A 297 20.51 26.71 -2.99
N PHE A 298 20.70 27.17 -1.77
CA PHE A 298 20.58 28.60 -1.43
C PHE A 298 21.51 28.97 -0.27
N LYS A 299 21.78 30.28 -0.15
CA LYS A 299 22.57 30.82 0.95
C LYS A 299 22.04 32.21 1.32
N PHE A 300 21.70 32.37 2.58
CA PHE A 300 21.28 33.64 3.14
C PHE A 300 22.22 33.98 4.30
N GLU A 301 22.86 35.12 4.26
CA GLU A 301 23.82 35.55 5.27
C GLU A 301 23.24 36.70 6.13
N ASN A 302 23.65 36.72 7.40
CA ASN A 302 23.30 37.82 8.33
C ASN A 302 21.80 38.07 8.46
N LEU A 303 20.99 37.01 8.51
CA LEU A 303 19.56 37.08 8.76
C LEU A 303 19.32 37.46 10.24
N VAL A 304 18.65 38.57 10.47
CA VAL A 304 18.27 39.02 11.81
C VAL A 304 16.90 38.47 12.17
N ASP A 305 16.77 37.89 13.36
CA ASP A 305 15.47 37.41 13.85
C ASP A 305 14.48 38.59 13.99
N MET A 306 13.40 38.53 13.21
CA MET A 306 12.33 39.54 13.19
C MET A 306 11.07 39.05 13.93
N ASN A 307 11.14 37.95 14.67
CA ASN A 307 9.99 37.44 15.42
C ASN A 307 9.52 38.50 16.44
N PRO A 308 8.27 38.99 16.36
CA PRO A 308 7.77 39.99 17.27
C PRO A 308 7.70 39.55 18.72
N GLN A 309 7.66 38.24 18.97
CA GLN A 309 7.64 37.67 20.32
C GLN A 309 9.05 37.54 20.93
N THR A 310 10.12 37.63 20.11
CA THR A 310 11.50 37.64 20.61
C THR A 310 11.89 39.05 21.03
N PRO A 311 12.28 39.28 22.30
CA PRO A 311 12.80 40.59 22.78
C PRO A 311 13.96 41.07 21.89
N VAL A 312 14.03 42.37 21.64
CA VAL A 312 14.98 42.95 20.69
C VAL A 312 16.44 42.66 21.08
N ASP A 313 16.74 42.65 22.35
CA ASP A 313 18.06 42.37 22.94
C ASP A 313 18.43 40.83 22.92
N GLN A 314 17.47 39.97 22.59
CA GLN A 314 17.65 38.51 22.47
C GLN A 314 17.57 38.02 21.01
N ARG A 315 17.51 38.93 20.06
CA ARG A 315 17.42 38.59 18.63
C ARG A 315 18.78 38.16 18.11
N ASP A 316 18.81 36.93 17.58
CA ASP A 316 20.02 36.35 16.99
C ASP A 316 20.19 36.85 15.53
N THR A 317 21.44 36.81 15.06
CA THR A 317 21.77 36.91 13.63
C THR A 317 22.31 35.57 13.17
N VAL A 318 21.70 35.01 12.15
CA VAL A 318 21.99 33.64 11.69
C VAL A 318 22.25 33.63 10.18
N SER A 319 23.09 32.74 9.73
CA SER A 319 23.27 32.43 8.31
C SER A 319 22.70 31.05 8.01
N VAL A 320 21.94 30.91 6.92
CA VAL A 320 21.32 29.66 6.50
C VAL A 320 21.91 29.28 5.13
N GLU A 321 22.47 28.09 5.06
CA GLU A 321 23.06 27.57 3.83
C GLU A 321 22.54 26.15 3.53
N TYR A 322 22.17 25.90 2.28
CA TYR A 322 21.75 24.61 1.77
C TYR A 322 22.40 24.36 0.39
N PRO A 323 23.18 23.28 0.21
CA PRO A 323 23.95 23.07 -1.01
C PRO A 323 23.11 22.61 -2.20
N GLY A 324 21.87 22.17 -2.01
CA GLY A 324 21.00 21.59 -3.03
C GLY A 324 21.20 20.10 -3.25
N GLY A 325 20.27 19.51 -3.99
CA GLY A 325 20.29 18.11 -4.40
C GLY A 325 19.43 17.21 -3.53
N TYR A 326 19.74 17.04 -2.28
CA TYR A 326 18.97 16.17 -1.37
C TYR A 326 17.80 16.93 -0.70
N THR A 327 16.82 16.18 -0.21
CA THR A 327 15.75 16.73 0.63
C THR A 327 16.17 16.63 2.11
N PRO A 328 16.23 17.74 2.86
CA PRO A 328 16.55 17.70 4.29
C PRO A 328 15.55 16.82 5.07
N HIS A 329 16.03 16.13 6.11
CA HIS A 329 15.19 15.41 7.08
C HIS A 329 14.30 14.30 6.48
N GLU A 330 14.81 13.59 5.46
CA GLU A 330 14.08 12.51 4.76
C GLU A 330 14.84 11.17 4.76
N LYS A 331 15.45 10.82 5.89
CA LYS A 331 16.15 9.53 6.03
C LYS A 331 15.16 8.38 6.17
N ASP A 332 15.55 7.22 5.67
CA ASP A 332 14.80 5.98 5.79
C ASP A 332 15.76 4.78 5.95
N LYS A 333 15.55 4.00 7.00
CA LYS A 333 16.26 2.74 7.24
C LYS A 333 15.25 1.63 7.36
N ARG A 334 15.46 0.54 6.62
CA ARG A 334 14.54 -0.59 6.62
C ARG A 334 15.28 -1.92 6.56
N LEU A 335 14.90 -2.83 7.44
CA LEU A 335 15.23 -4.25 7.37
C LEU A 335 13.98 -5.03 6.96
N THR A 336 14.08 -5.81 5.91
CA THR A 336 13.01 -6.71 5.46
C THR A 336 13.54 -8.13 5.43
N LEU A 337 12.79 -9.07 6.00
CA LEU A 337 13.09 -10.49 5.97
C LEU A 337 11.86 -11.26 5.47
N ASN A 338 12.05 -12.16 4.51
CA ASN A 338 11.01 -13.02 3.97
C ASN A 338 11.53 -14.45 3.87
N GLY A 339 10.72 -15.42 4.28
CA GLY A 339 11.18 -16.80 4.23
C GLY A 339 10.09 -17.83 4.25
N THR A 340 10.45 -19.03 3.83
CA THR A 340 9.60 -20.23 3.83
C THR A 340 10.38 -21.44 4.30
N LEU A 341 9.67 -22.35 4.99
CA LEU A 341 10.15 -23.66 5.34
C LEU A 341 9.07 -24.68 4.93
N THR A 342 9.41 -25.54 4.00
CA THR A 342 8.49 -26.55 3.43
C THR A 342 8.93 -27.93 3.82
N TYR A 343 8.01 -28.75 4.33
CA TYR A 343 8.25 -30.17 4.62
C TYR A 343 7.26 -31.04 3.86
N ASP A 344 7.77 -31.76 2.85
CA ASP A 344 6.99 -32.65 1.98
C ASP A 344 6.97 -34.07 2.53
N LEU A 345 5.88 -34.45 3.17
CA LEU A 345 5.59 -35.81 3.59
C LEU A 345 4.73 -36.55 2.52
N PRO A 346 4.62 -37.89 2.56
CA PRO A 346 3.91 -38.62 1.51
C PRO A 346 2.45 -38.24 1.28
N THR A 347 1.74 -37.83 2.32
CA THR A 347 0.30 -37.45 2.26
C THR A 347 0.00 -36.10 2.88
N VAL A 348 1.01 -35.44 3.47
CA VAL A 348 0.86 -34.14 4.15
C VAL A 348 2.02 -33.24 3.72
N LYS A 349 1.71 -32.02 3.34
CA LYS A 349 2.69 -30.96 3.12
C LYS A 349 2.51 -29.90 4.18
N LEU A 350 3.60 -29.49 4.79
CA LEU A 350 3.63 -28.42 5.79
C LEU A 350 4.46 -27.26 5.25
N ASP A 351 3.88 -26.06 5.24
CA ASP A 351 4.55 -24.84 4.84
C ASP A 351 4.49 -23.83 5.99
N LEU A 352 5.64 -23.36 6.44
CA LEU A 352 5.77 -22.20 7.33
C LEU A 352 6.28 -21.04 6.50
N GLY A 353 5.52 -19.95 6.46
CA GLY A 353 5.91 -18.69 5.81
C GLY A 353 6.04 -17.58 6.82
N PHE A 354 7.02 -16.71 6.65
CA PHE A 354 7.13 -15.51 7.45
C PHE A 354 7.58 -14.32 6.61
N ALA A 355 7.13 -13.13 7.01
CA ALA A 355 7.61 -11.86 6.52
C ALA A 355 7.72 -10.90 7.70
N TYR A 356 8.81 -10.16 7.74
CA TYR A 356 9.11 -9.19 8.79
C TYR A 356 9.65 -7.91 8.17
N THR A 357 9.20 -6.78 8.68
CA THR A 357 9.66 -5.45 8.29
C THR A 357 9.90 -4.62 9.53
N ASP A 358 11.08 -4.07 9.65
CA ASP A 358 11.45 -3.07 10.65
C ASP A 358 11.95 -1.84 9.91
N ARG A 359 11.28 -0.69 10.12
CA ARG A 359 11.56 0.53 9.37
C ARG A 359 11.54 1.73 10.29
N ARG A 360 12.57 2.56 10.20
CA ARG A 360 12.61 3.90 10.79
C ARG A 360 12.79 4.91 9.70
N TYR A 361 11.91 5.91 9.64
CA TYR A 361 12.03 7.00 8.68
C TYR A 361 11.70 8.34 9.34
N ASP A 362 12.46 9.36 8.93
CA ASP A 362 12.24 10.74 9.38
C ASP A 362 10.88 11.22 8.87
N VAL A 363 10.18 11.95 9.72
CA VAL A 363 8.90 12.56 9.39
C VAL A 363 8.97 14.02 9.76
N GLU A 364 8.78 14.85 8.78
CA GLU A 364 8.64 16.26 8.98
C GLU A 364 7.15 16.63 9.00
N ASP A 365 6.70 17.20 10.11
CA ASP A 365 5.31 17.65 10.20
C ASP A 365 5.08 18.81 9.25
N GLY A 366 4.12 18.65 8.33
CA GLY A 366 3.78 19.64 7.33
C GLY A 366 4.88 19.85 6.29
N SER A 367 5.80 18.89 6.15
CA SER A 367 6.83 18.92 5.10
C SER A 367 7.68 20.20 5.08
N ARG A 368 8.01 20.73 6.25
CA ARG A 368 8.74 22.01 6.43
C ARG A 368 10.26 21.88 6.28
N CYS A 369 10.75 20.90 5.54
CA CYS A 369 12.15 20.49 5.47
C CYS A 369 13.19 21.62 5.26
N PHE A 370 12.84 22.66 4.53
CA PHE A 370 13.72 23.82 4.35
C PHE A 370 13.63 24.83 5.48
N LEU A 371 12.51 24.91 6.19
CA LEU A 371 12.33 25.77 7.35
C LEU A 371 12.94 25.16 8.61
N ASP A 372 13.11 23.84 8.61
CA ASP A 372 13.71 23.08 9.72
C ASP A 372 15.20 22.77 9.51
N ILE A 373 15.81 23.34 8.48
CA ILE A 373 17.22 23.08 8.13
C ILE A 373 18.22 23.41 9.24
N LEU A 374 17.86 24.31 10.16
CA LEU A 374 18.64 24.66 11.34
C LEU A 374 18.38 23.73 12.54
N ASN A 375 17.34 22.92 12.46
CA ASN A 375 16.95 21.98 13.51
C ASN A 375 17.49 20.57 13.20
N ASP A 376 18.16 19.93 14.17
CA ASP A 376 18.61 18.54 14.05
C ASP A 376 17.74 17.56 14.84
N ARG A 377 16.76 18.09 15.59
CA ARG A 377 15.84 17.32 16.42
C ARG A 377 14.62 16.89 15.60
N VAL A 378 14.88 15.97 14.66
CA VAL A 378 13.87 15.52 13.68
C VAL A 378 13.00 14.43 14.26
N PRO A 379 11.66 14.50 14.16
CA PRO A 379 10.78 13.40 14.51
C PRO A 379 10.94 12.23 13.51
N TYR A 380 10.72 11.01 13.98
CA TYR A 380 10.73 9.83 13.15
C TYR A 380 9.54 8.91 13.45
N ASN A 381 9.17 8.06 12.49
CA ASN A 381 8.26 6.95 12.72
C ASN A 381 9.05 5.64 12.75
N ASP A 382 8.82 4.85 13.78
CA ASP A 382 9.15 3.43 13.82
C ASP A 382 7.93 2.63 13.35
N LEU A 383 8.16 1.73 12.41
CA LEU A 383 7.17 0.83 11.86
C LEU A 383 7.70 -0.59 11.98
N ASN A 384 6.98 -1.44 12.69
CA ASN A 384 7.29 -2.85 12.83
C ASN A 384 6.09 -3.68 12.37
N SER A 385 6.30 -4.54 11.38
CA SER A 385 5.24 -5.37 10.82
C SER A 385 5.72 -6.80 10.68
N SER A 386 4.88 -7.75 11.01
CA SER A 386 5.17 -9.17 10.87
C SER A 386 3.96 -9.97 10.42
N LEU A 387 4.20 -10.95 9.58
CA LEU A 387 3.25 -11.97 9.21
C LEU A 387 3.90 -13.33 9.42
N LEU A 388 3.22 -14.20 10.15
CA LEU A 388 3.55 -15.62 10.29
C LEU A 388 2.40 -16.44 9.75
N THR A 389 2.67 -17.39 8.86
CA THR A 389 1.68 -18.28 8.28
C THR A 389 2.13 -19.73 8.46
N PHE A 390 1.23 -20.57 8.92
CA PHE A 390 1.41 -22.01 8.92
C PHE A 390 0.33 -22.63 8.06
N LYS A 391 0.73 -23.43 7.06
CA LYS A 391 -0.17 -24.10 6.14
C LYS A 391 0.08 -25.59 6.18
N ALA A 392 -0.98 -26.37 6.35
CA ALA A 392 -0.96 -27.81 6.29
C ALA A 392 -1.91 -28.28 5.19
N THR A 393 -1.39 -28.92 4.15
CA THR A 393 -2.16 -29.53 3.07
C THR A 393 -2.12 -31.05 3.19
N LYS A 394 -3.27 -31.69 3.22
CA LYS A 394 -3.40 -33.17 3.31
C LYS A 394 -4.15 -33.70 2.11
N MET A 395 -3.49 -34.56 1.32
CA MET A 395 -4.15 -35.36 0.30
C MET A 395 -5.05 -36.39 0.96
N ILE A 396 -6.36 -36.33 0.73
CA ILE A 396 -7.36 -37.31 1.23
C ILE A 396 -7.50 -38.43 0.22
N LYS A 397 -7.59 -38.07 -1.07
CA LYS A 397 -7.58 -38.99 -2.22
C LYS A 397 -6.68 -38.38 -3.29
N LYS A 398 -6.40 -39.10 -4.37
CA LYS A 398 -5.58 -38.61 -5.49
C LYS A 398 -6.15 -37.33 -6.13
N ASN A 399 -7.46 -37.15 -6.05
CA ASN A 399 -8.19 -36.03 -6.64
C ASN A 399 -8.84 -35.08 -5.59
N THR A 400 -8.47 -35.21 -4.31
CA THR A 400 -9.11 -34.44 -3.24
C THR A 400 -8.09 -34.12 -2.16
N TYR A 401 -7.98 -32.86 -1.80
CA TYR A 401 -7.15 -32.43 -0.69
C TYR A 401 -7.88 -31.46 0.24
N PHE A 402 -7.33 -31.38 1.44
CA PHE A 402 -7.73 -30.46 2.48
C PHE A 402 -6.53 -29.58 2.85
N GLU A 403 -6.73 -28.27 2.94
CA GLU A 403 -5.74 -27.30 3.39
C GLU A 403 -6.24 -26.56 4.64
N LEU A 404 -5.39 -26.41 5.64
CA LEU A 404 -5.60 -25.55 6.82
C LEU A 404 -4.49 -24.52 6.85
N ARG A 405 -4.87 -23.25 7.04
CA ARG A 405 -3.93 -22.14 7.23
C ARG A 405 -4.23 -21.40 8.52
N LEU A 406 -3.20 -21.23 9.32
CA LEU A 406 -3.19 -20.36 10.49
C LEU A 406 -2.31 -19.17 10.18
N SER A 407 -2.74 -17.98 10.57
CA SER A 407 -1.96 -16.78 10.37
C SER A 407 -1.97 -15.89 11.61
N ARG A 408 -0.86 -15.21 11.82
CA ARG A 408 -0.75 -14.11 12.77
C ARG A 408 -0.12 -12.93 12.07
N PHE A 409 -0.85 -11.82 12.03
CA PHE A 409 -0.36 -10.53 11.57
C PHE A 409 -0.22 -9.59 12.78
N ALA A 410 0.84 -8.80 12.80
CA ALA A 410 1.03 -7.74 13.78
C ALA A 410 1.65 -6.54 13.09
N HIS A 411 1.07 -5.37 13.33
CA HIS A 411 1.57 -4.10 12.86
C HIS A 411 1.61 -3.11 14.01
N LYS A 412 2.73 -2.43 14.15
CA LYS A 412 2.92 -1.35 15.12
C LYS A 412 3.53 -0.15 14.41
N ARG A 413 2.99 1.03 14.67
CA ARG A 413 3.58 2.30 14.25
C ARG A 413 3.61 3.24 15.44
N GLU A 414 4.78 3.90 15.65
CA GLU A 414 4.99 4.80 16.77
C GLU A 414 5.89 5.95 16.34
N ARG A 415 5.53 7.18 16.72
CA ARG A 415 6.37 8.36 16.46
C ARG A 415 7.35 8.56 17.62
N GLY A 416 8.59 8.88 17.30
CA GLY A 416 9.64 9.20 18.24
C GLY A 416 10.29 10.54 17.92
N ASP A 417 11.01 11.04 18.91
CA ASP A 417 11.87 12.22 18.83
C ASP A 417 13.32 11.76 18.74
N SER A 418 14.17 12.40 17.93
CA SER A 418 15.55 11.97 17.73
C SER A 418 16.44 12.05 18.98
N TRP A 419 16.06 12.84 19.98
CA TRP A 419 16.80 12.98 21.24
C TRP A 419 16.28 12.05 22.35
N PHE A 420 14.96 11.99 22.54
CA PHE A 420 14.32 11.26 23.65
C PHE A 420 13.53 10.02 23.22
N GLY A 421 13.62 9.64 21.96
CA GLY A 421 12.90 8.46 21.47
C GLY A 421 11.38 8.60 21.64
N HIS A 422 10.74 7.56 22.18
CA HIS A 422 9.30 7.52 22.43
C HIS A 422 8.88 8.11 23.78
N ASP A 423 9.82 8.63 24.56
CA ASP A 423 9.52 9.26 25.86
C ASP A 423 9.05 10.71 25.66
N TRP A 424 7.80 10.82 25.12
CA TRP A 424 7.18 12.11 24.82
C TRP A 424 7.07 13.05 26.02
N LYS A 425 7.14 12.55 27.28
CA LYS A 425 7.11 13.34 28.50
C LYS A 425 8.33 14.25 28.65
N LYS A 426 9.46 13.84 28.07
CA LYS A 426 10.70 14.63 28.06
C LYS A 426 10.81 15.63 26.90
N TRP A 427 9.94 15.56 25.93
CA TRP A 427 10.10 16.35 24.71
C TRP A 427 10.10 17.86 24.97
N TYR A 428 9.33 18.31 25.96
CA TYR A 428 9.23 19.70 26.37
C TYR A 428 9.85 20.01 27.73
N ASP A 429 10.49 19.07 28.40
CA ASP A 429 11.13 19.26 29.69
C ASP A 429 12.48 19.99 29.52
N SER A 430 12.54 21.25 29.98
CA SER A 430 13.74 22.09 29.86
C SER A 430 14.95 21.50 30.58
N THR A 431 14.74 20.80 31.68
CA THR A 431 15.83 20.17 32.45
C THR A 431 16.42 19.02 31.67
N ALA A 432 15.57 18.13 31.14
CA ALA A 432 15.99 17.02 30.28
C ALA A 432 16.71 17.51 29.02
N VAL A 433 16.19 18.58 28.39
CA VAL A 433 16.79 19.18 27.19
C VAL A 433 18.13 19.84 27.50
N ALA A 434 18.25 20.57 28.60
CA ALA A 434 19.53 21.18 29.03
C ALA A 434 20.59 20.12 29.35
N GLU A 435 20.21 19.04 30.03
CA GLU A 435 21.11 17.92 30.33
C GLU A 435 21.57 17.22 29.03
N TYR A 436 20.65 16.92 28.11
CA TYR A 436 20.98 16.27 26.83
C TYR A 436 21.90 17.10 25.94
N THR A 437 21.78 18.44 25.99
CA THR A 437 22.51 19.36 25.13
C THR A 437 23.72 20.04 25.80
N ASP A 438 24.11 19.62 27.00
CA ASP A 438 25.14 20.28 27.81
C ASP A 438 24.89 21.79 27.95
N GLY A 439 23.63 22.19 28.16
CA GLY A 439 23.21 23.57 28.33
C GLY A 439 23.20 24.43 27.06
N LYS A 440 23.40 23.84 25.88
CA LYS A 440 23.37 24.59 24.60
C LYS A 440 21.97 25.08 24.22
N VAL A 441 20.94 24.30 24.55
CA VAL A 441 19.55 24.66 24.31
C VAL A 441 18.92 25.15 25.61
N ILE A 442 18.53 26.41 25.64
CA ILE A 442 17.92 27.06 26.78
C ILE A 442 16.48 27.39 26.43
N TYR A 443 15.53 26.88 27.20
CA TYR A 443 14.12 27.21 27.09
C TYR A 443 13.80 28.57 27.73
N ARG A 444 12.68 29.16 27.37
CA ARG A 444 12.18 30.41 27.98
C ARG A 444 11.77 30.21 29.43
N ASP A 445 11.25 29.05 29.74
CA ASP A 445 10.87 28.59 31.07
C ASP A 445 10.97 27.06 31.15
N ALA A 446 10.44 26.46 32.23
CA ALA A 446 10.53 25.02 32.49
C ALA A 446 10.01 24.12 31.34
N TRP A 447 9.12 24.63 30.49
CA TRP A 447 8.42 23.80 29.48
C TRP A 447 8.30 24.47 28.10
N ARG A 448 8.73 25.72 27.94
CA ARG A 448 8.54 26.45 26.69
C ARG A 448 9.87 26.67 25.98
N PRO A 449 10.06 26.08 24.79
CA PRO A 449 11.22 26.38 23.96
C PRO A 449 11.25 27.85 23.56
N LYS A 450 12.41 28.32 23.09
CA LYS A 450 12.48 29.64 22.44
C LYS A 450 11.55 29.69 21.25
N TYR A 451 11.04 30.89 20.94
CA TYR A 451 10.27 31.11 19.71
C TYR A 451 11.09 30.78 18.47
N ASN A 452 10.45 30.31 17.42
CA ASN A 452 11.10 30.10 16.13
C ASN A 452 11.69 31.40 15.60
N TYR A 453 12.72 31.30 14.78
CA TYR A 453 13.19 32.43 14.03
C TYR A 453 12.13 32.88 13.02
N VAL A 454 12.04 34.19 12.79
CA VAL A 454 11.28 34.75 11.67
C VAL A 454 12.24 35.61 10.85
N PHE A 455 12.60 35.11 9.65
CA PHE A 455 13.42 35.87 8.72
C PHE A 455 12.56 36.31 7.54
N HIS A 456 12.36 37.60 7.37
CA HIS A 456 11.54 38.14 6.28
C HIS A 456 10.17 37.44 6.12
N GLY A 457 9.50 37.12 7.22
CA GLY A 457 8.19 36.42 7.21
C GLY A 457 8.27 34.89 7.13
N PHE A 458 9.47 34.31 7.01
CA PHE A 458 9.65 32.85 6.99
C PHE A 458 9.99 32.31 8.39
N PRO A 459 9.19 31.38 8.94
CA PRO A 459 9.38 30.85 10.27
C PRO A 459 10.35 29.64 10.28
N PHE A 460 11.64 29.89 10.47
CA PHE A 460 12.65 28.84 10.61
C PHE A 460 12.68 28.30 12.03
N GLU A 461 12.69 26.98 12.16
CA GLU A 461 12.83 26.34 13.45
C GLU A 461 14.25 26.46 14.00
N ARG A 462 14.34 26.68 15.32
CA ARG A 462 15.61 26.76 16.03
C ARG A 462 16.17 25.38 16.28
N TYR A 463 17.49 25.32 16.43
CA TYR A 463 18.18 24.10 16.86
C TYR A 463 17.54 23.55 18.14
N GLY A 464 17.15 22.27 18.10
CA GLY A 464 16.54 21.57 19.23
C GLY A 464 15.06 21.85 19.46
N ALA A 465 14.36 22.50 18.51
CA ALA A 465 12.90 22.66 18.58
C ALA A 465 12.21 21.30 18.61
N PRO A 466 11.31 21.03 19.58
CA PRO A 466 10.64 19.74 19.71
C PRO A 466 9.45 19.60 18.75
N ASN A 467 9.13 18.35 18.37
CA ASN A 467 7.90 18.05 17.68
C ASN A 467 6.69 18.03 18.64
N ASN A 468 5.54 18.46 18.15
CA ASN A 468 4.33 18.60 18.97
C ASN A 468 3.33 17.44 18.85
N PHE A 469 3.67 16.36 18.23
CA PHE A 469 2.71 15.28 17.99
C PHE A 469 3.34 13.89 18.23
N TYR A 470 2.90 13.22 19.29
CA TYR A 470 3.22 11.83 19.55
C TYR A 470 2.02 10.93 19.30
N PHE A 471 2.22 9.82 18.63
CA PHE A 471 1.20 8.79 18.50
C PHE A 471 1.79 7.39 18.52
N LYS A 472 0.96 6.42 18.86
CA LYS A 472 1.23 5.00 18.64
C LYS A 472 -0.04 4.25 18.25
N ARG A 473 0.12 3.30 17.33
CA ARG A 473 -0.93 2.42 16.87
C ARG A 473 -0.47 0.97 16.92
N LYS A 474 -1.40 0.08 17.14
CA LYS A 474 -1.16 -1.35 17.14
C LYS A 474 -2.37 -2.08 16.58
N GLU A 475 -2.17 -2.80 15.50
CA GLU A 475 -3.16 -3.58 14.78
C GLU A 475 -2.67 -5.02 14.66
N ASP A 476 -3.34 -5.92 15.35
CA ASP A 476 -3.03 -7.34 15.36
C ASP A 476 -4.23 -8.15 14.91
N TYR A 477 -4.02 -9.27 14.18
CA TYR A 477 -5.05 -10.28 14.02
C TYR A 477 -4.50 -11.70 14.10
N TYR A 478 -5.38 -12.62 14.48
CA TYR A 478 -5.24 -14.04 14.28
C TYR A 478 -6.21 -14.48 13.20
N GLY A 479 -5.72 -15.24 12.22
CA GLY A 479 -6.53 -15.75 11.13
C GLY A 479 -6.55 -17.27 11.11
N ILE A 480 -7.73 -17.81 10.82
CA ILE A 480 -7.93 -19.24 10.58
C ILE A 480 -8.65 -19.34 9.25
N ALA A 481 -8.04 -20.07 8.34
CA ALA A 481 -8.61 -20.24 7.02
C ALA A 481 -8.35 -21.67 6.53
N SER A 482 -9.24 -22.23 5.70
CA SER A 482 -9.07 -23.60 5.21
C SER A 482 -9.86 -23.91 3.94
N ASP A 483 -9.39 -24.84 3.09
CA ASP A 483 -9.97 -25.26 1.80
C ASP A 483 -10.20 -26.76 1.73
N PHE A 484 -11.32 -27.14 1.12
CA PHE A 484 -11.54 -28.47 0.58
C PHE A 484 -11.64 -28.37 -0.94
N VAL A 485 -10.73 -28.97 -1.64
CA VAL A 485 -10.71 -29.00 -3.09
C VAL A 485 -10.86 -30.42 -3.57
N SER A 486 -11.81 -30.65 -4.45
CA SER A 486 -12.06 -31.95 -5.04
C SER A 486 -12.29 -31.84 -6.54
N GLN A 487 -11.48 -32.56 -7.30
CA GLN A 487 -11.73 -32.79 -8.72
C GLN A 487 -12.77 -33.90 -8.86
N ILE A 488 -13.93 -33.57 -9.42
CA ILE A 488 -15.05 -34.48 -9.65
C ILE A 488 -15.11 -34.79 -11.15
N GLY A 489 -14.74 -36.02 -11.52
CA GLY A 489 -14.51 -36.34 -12.92
C GLY A 489 -13.35 -35.50 -13.50
N ILE A 490 -13.37 -35.29 -14.81
CA ILE A 490 -12.34 -34.49 -15.49
C ILE A 490 -12.75 -33.02 -15.63
N HIS A 491 -14.02 -32.70 -15.39
CA HIS A 491 -14.57 -31.37 -15.71
C HIS A 491 -14.73 -30.46 -14.51
N HIS A 492 -15.11 -30.96 -13.32
CA HIS A 492 -15.47 -30.11 -12.19
C HIS A 492 -14.36 -30.06 -11.13
N GLU A 493 -13.92 -28.87 -10.79
CA GLU A 493 -13.07 -28.60 -9.61
C GLU A 493 -13.90 -27.83 -8.60
N LEU A 494 -14.46 -28.56 -7.63
CA LEU A 494 -15.24 -27.98 -6.56
C LEU A 494 -14.32 -27.52 -5.42
N LYS A 495 -14.41 -26.26 -5.06
CA LYS A 495 -13.73 -25.63 -3.94
C LYS A 495 -14.74 -25.07 -2.97
N VAL A 496 -14.68 -25.46 -1.71
CA VAL A 496 -15.53 -24.97 -0.62
C VAL A 496 -14.62 -24.43 0.47
N GLY A 497 -14.94 -23.27 1.06
CA GLY A 497 -14.00 -22.59 1.93
C GLY A 497 -14.54 -21.69 3.02
N MET A 498 -13.69 -21.41 4.03
CA MET A 498 -13.87 -20.40 5.08
C MET A 498 -12.59 -19.58 5.26
N ASP A 499 -12.74 -18.30 5.55
CA ASP A 499 -11.67 -17.40 5.97
C ASP A 499 -12.15 -16.57 7.15
N SER A 500 -11.38 -16.51 8.23
CA SER A 500 -11.75 -15.76 9.42
C SER A 500 -10.56 -14.97 9.98
N ARG A 501 -10.85 -13.78 10.48
CA ARG A 501 -9.90 -12.89 11.14
C ARG A 501 -10.50 -12.29 12.38
N PHE A 502 -9.72 -12.31 13.46
CA PHE A 502 -10.06 -11.77 14.77
C PHE A 502 -9.05 -10.69 15.12
N TRP A 503 -9.47 -9.44 15.02
CA TRP A 503 -8.65 -8.27 15.18
C TRP A 503 -8.57 -7.77 16.62
N THR A 504 -7.49 -7.06 16.91
CA THR A 504 -7.36 -6.15 18.05
C THR A 504 -6.68 -4.88 17.58
N VAL A 505 -7.39 -3.76 17.71
CA VAL A 505 -6.94 -2.45 17.20
C VAL A 505 -6.86 -1.45 18.35
N ARG A 506 -5.72 -0.75 18.44
CA ARG A 506 -5.42 0.23 19.49
C ARG A 506 -4.85 1.50 18.88
N TYR A 507 -5.22 2.61 19.46
CA TYR A 507 -4.76 3.93 19.05
C TYR A 507 -4.54 4.82 20.26
N PHE A 508 -3.48 5.63 20.21
CA PHE A 508 -3.18 6.68 21.18
C PHE A 508 -2.45 7.81 20.47
N ASP A 509 -2.92 9.02 20.62
CA ASP A 509 -2.17 10.21 20.30
C ASP A 509 -2.23 11.27 21.40
N ILE A 510 -1.24 12.14 21.39
CA ILE A 510 -1.16 13.29 22.29
C ILE A 510 -0.34 14.40 21.63
N GLY A 511 -0.83 15.64 21.81
CA GLY A 511 -0.04 16.83 21.52
C GLY A 511 0.65 17.34 22.78
N PRO A 512 1.92 16.98 23.05
CA PRO A 512 2.59 17.35 24.32
C PRO A 512 2.61 18.86 24.59
N SER A 513 2.74 19.69 23.56
CA SER A 513 2.69 21.15 23.72
C SER A 513 1.29 21.64 24.11
N VAL A 514 0.23 20.99 23.65
CA VAL A 514 -1.15 21.38 24.00
C VAL A 514 -1.34 21.27 25.51
N MET A 515 -0.77 20.25 26.12
CA MET A 515 -0.80 20.06 27.58
C MET A 515 -0.08 21.17 28.33
N ILE A 516 0.91 21.79 27.68
CA ILE A 516 1.76 22.84 28.25
C ILE A 516 1.16 24.24 27.96
N TYR A 517 0.64 24.45 26.74
CA TYR A 517 0.18 25.75 26.26
C TYR A 517 -1.31 26.07 26.55
N THR A 518 -2.14 25.08 26.88
CA THR A 518 -3.52 25.36 27.31
C THR A 518 -3.62 26.00 28.68
N ALA A 519 -2.49 26.25 29.30
CA ALA A 519 -2.41 26.96 30.56
C ALA A 519 -2.08 28.44 30.33
N GLU A 520 -3.10 29.31 30.26
CA GLU A 520 -2.86 30.71 30.58
C GLU A 520 -2.35 30.81 32.03
N PRO A 521 -1.49 31.79 32.35
CA PRO A 521 -1.00 32.00 33.70
C PRO A 521 -2.18 32.01 34.68
N GLY A 522 -2.30 31.02 35.55
CA GLY A 522 -3.30 30.91 36.60
C GLY A 522 -4.32 29.78 36.49
N THR A 523 -4.42 29.00 35.37
CA THR A 523 -5.44 27.97 35.30
C THR A 523 -4.95 26.54 35.34
N TYR A 524 -3.92 26.14 34.63
CA TYR A 524 -3.39 24.76 34.65
C TYR A 524 -1.99 24.70 34.04
N SER A 525 -0.96 25.04 34.76
CA SER A 525 0.41 24.86 34.28
C SER A 525 1.05 23.61 34.88
N PHE A 526 1.97 22.95 34.15
CA PHE A 526 2.84 21.93 34.74
C PHE A 526 3.58 22.47 35.96
N GLU A 527 3.80 23.78 36.05
CA GLU A 527 4.31 24.48 37.25
C GLU A 527 3.44 24.22 38.48
N THR A 528 2.10 24.05 38.27
CA THR A 528 1.15 23.78 39.36
C THR A 528 1.29 22.35 39.85
N TYR A 529 1.65 21.39 38.99
CA TYR A 529 1.65 19.97 39.31
C TYR A 529 3.05 19.36 39.47
N GLY A 530 4.08 20.07 39.04
CA GLY A 530 5.51 19.68 39.18
C GLY A 530 5.96 18.54 38.26
N SER A 531 5.04 17.66 37.82
CA SER A 531 5.31 16.62 36.84
C SER A 531 4.06 16.22 36.06
N ILE A 532 4.26 15.59 34.90
CA ILE A 532 3.17 15.10 34.05
C ILE A 532 2.27 14.07 34.77
N GLU A 533 2.88 13.22 35.59
CA GLU A 533 2.18 12.19 36.36
C GLU A 533 1.22 12.75 37.41
N ASN A 534 1.49 13.96 37.89
CA ASN A 534 0.68 14.61 38.90
C ASN A 534 -0.50 15.39 38.29
N VAL A 535 -0.56 15.57 36.98
CA VAL A 535 -1.66 16.27 36.32
C VAL A 535 -2.95 15.45 36.45
N PRO A 536 -4.03 16.01 37.02
CA PRO A 536 -5.29 15.28 37.18
C PRO A 536 -5.90 14.83 35.86
N ALA A 537 -6.64 13.72 35.91
CA ALA A 537 -7.27 13.11 34.73
C ALA A 537 -8.25 14.05 33.99
N ASP A 538 -8.94 14.95 34.71
CA ASP A 538 -9.82 15.92 34.12
C ASP A 538 -9.09 16.93 33.23
N VAL A 539 -7.90 17.34 33.65
CA VAL A 539 -7.03 18.24 32.86
C VAL A 539 -6.63 17.56 31.55
N TRP A 540 -6.20 16.29 31.63
CA TRP A 540 -5.85 15.48 30.45
C TRP A 540 -7.02 15.36 29.47
N ILE A 541 -8.21 15.05 30.00
CA ILE A 541 -9.38 14.73 29.20
C ILE A 541 -10.05 16.01 28.66
N GLN A 542 -10.22 17.05 29.50
CA GLN A 542 -10.95 18.26 29.11
C GLN A 542 -10.20 19.16 28.15
N ASN A 543 -8.86 19.17 28.18
CA ASN A 543 -8.06 20.00 27.27
C ASN A 543 -7.89 19.38 25.88
N GLY A 544 -8.40 18.13 25.64
CA GLY A 544 -8.41 17.51 24.31
C GLY A 544 -7.03 17.17 23.75
N GLY A 545 -6.03 17.12 24.62
CA GLY A 545 -4.68 16.76 24.20
C GLY A 545 -4.48 15.25 23.95
N VAL A 546 -5.46 14.41 24.29
CA VAL A 546 -5.36 12.96 24.16
C VAL A 546 -6.54 12.40 23.38
N ASP A 547 -6.26 11.60 22.36
CA ASP A 547 -7.22 10.73 21.71
C ASP A 547 -6.77 9.27 21.84
N ALA A 548 -7.65 8.40 22.39
CA ALA A 548 -7.25 7.03 22.66
C ALA A 548 -8.41 6.03 22.66
N TYR A 549 -8.13 4.83 22.16
CA TYR A 549 -8.89 3.62 22.43
C TYR A 549 -7.92 2.43 22.57
N GLY A 550 -8.17 1.58 23.59
CA GLY A 550 -7.25 0.50 23.95
C GLY A 550 -5.99 0.92 24.69
N TYR A 551 -5.87 2.22 25.01
CA TYR A 551 -4.84 2.78 25.89
C TYR A 551 -5.48 3.71 26.91
N ASP A 552 -4.87 3.87 28.07
CA ASP A 552 -5.26 4.88 29.03
C ASP A 552 -4.71 6.27 28.66
N ILE A 553 -5.06 7.31 29.43
CA ILE A 553 -4.60 8.69 29.18
C ILE A 553 -3.09 8.88 29.22
N TYR A 554 -2.34 7.95 29.83
CA TYR A 554 -0.87 7.95 29.87
C TYR A 554 -0.23 7.06 28.80
N GLY A 555 -1.06 6.42 27.94
CA GLY A 555 -0.61 5.54 26.89
C GLY A 555 -0.28 4.10 27.33
N ASN A 556 -0.73 3.63 28.51
CA ASN A 556 -0.62 2.23 28.90
C ASN A 556 -1.72 1.40 28.26
N GLU A 557 -1.43 0.16 27.81
CA GLU A 557 -2.44 -0.72 27.22
C GLU A 557 -3.53 -1.08 28.24
N ILE A 558 -4.80 -0.96 27.82
CA ILE A 558 -5.97 -1.42 28.57
C ILE A 558 -6.79 -2.38 27.69
N ASN A 559 -7.54 -3.28 28.34
CA ASN A 559 -8.41 -4.22 27.64
C ASN A 559 -9.90 -3.90 27.78
N ASP A 560 -10.25 -3.09 28.77
CA ASP A 560 -11.60 -2.68 29.09
C ASP A 560 -11.71 -1.15 29.11
N LYS A 561 -12.93 -0.61 28.95
CA LYS A 561 -13.22 0.81 29.06
C LYS A 561 -12.80 1.32 30.45
N LYS A 562 -12.08 2.43 30.51
CA LYS A 562 -11.58 3.02 31.76
C LYS A 562 -12.23 4.38 32.00
N TYR A 563 -12.91 4.49 33.14
CA TYR A 563 -13.57 5.72 33.57
C TYR A 563 -12.69 6.50 34.52
N TYR A 564 -12.79 7.83 34.46
CA TYR A 564 -12.07 8.76 35.32
C TYR A 564 -13.07 9.63 36.07
N TYR A 565 -12.87 9.75 37.37
CA TYR A 565 -13.74 10.49 38.27
C TYR A 565 -12.96 11.57 39.01
N THR A 566 -13.68 12.56 39.59
CA THR A 566 -13.11 13.55 40.50
C THR A 566 -12.41 12.83 41.66
N SER A 567 -11.55 13.55 42.37
CA SER A 567 -10.88 13.02 43.57
C SER A 567 -11.86 12.61 44.68
N SER A 568 -13.06 13.19 44.73
CA SER A 568 -14.15 12.79 45.59
C SER A 568 -14.87 11.52 45.11
N GLY A 569 -14.66 11.11 43.86
CA GLY A 569 -15.27 9.89 43.26
C GLY A 569 -16.72 10.01 42.81
N ASP A 570 -17.32 11.19 42.94
CA ASP A 570 -18.75 11.45 42.74
C ASP A 570 -19.10 12.01 41.33
N THR A 571 -18.17 12.62 40.64
CA THR A 571 -18.37 13.23 39.32
C THR A 571 -17.53 12.57 38.25
N LEU A 572 -18.15 12.08 37.17
CA LEU A 572 -17.50 11.53 36.00
C LEU A 572 -16.82 12.66 35.23
N LEU A 573 -15.51 12.53 35.03
CA LEU A 573 -14.68 13.46 34.24
C LEU A 573 -14.59 13.06 32.78
N GLY A 574 -14.60 11.77 32.51
CA GLY A 574 -14.52 11.21 31.16
C GLY A 574 -14.12 9.74 31.16
N TYR A 575 -13.86 9.19 30.01
CA TYR A 575 -13.41 7.81 29.84
C TYR A 575 -12.55 7.64 28.60
N VAL A 576 -11.84 6.54 28.52
CA VAL A 576 -11.20 6.02 27.30
C VAL A 576 -11.80 4.68 26.94
N ASP A 577 -11.95 4.42 25.63
CA ASP A 577 -12.54 3.20 25.13
C ASP A 577 -11.61 1.99 25.26
N SER A 578 -12.19 0.80 25.35
CA SER A 578 -11.50 -0.48 25.14
C SER A 578 -10.91 -0.57 23.74
N PRO A 579 -9.97 -1.47 23.46
CA PRO A 579 -9.54 -1.74 22.08
C PRO A 579 -10.72 -2.21 21.24
N ARG A 580 -10.71 -1.90 19.94
CA ARG A 580 -11.67 -2.40 18.97
C ARG A 580 -11.31 -3.82 18.58
N ARG A 581 -12.30 -4.70 18.52
CA ARG A 581 -12.12 -6.14 18.23
C ARG A 581 -13.04 -6.61 17.10
N PRO A 582 -12.86 -6.07 15.86
CA PRO A 582 -13.66 -6.50 14.74
C PRO A 582 -13.44 -7.97 14.39
N VAL A 583 -14.49 -8.62 13.90
CA VAL A 583 -14.48 -10.02 13.48
C VAL A 583 -14.95 -10.11 12.03
N GLU A 584 -14.15 -10.75 11.21
CA GLU A 584 -14.47 -11.05 9.82
C GLU A 584 -14.53 -12.56 9.65
N ILE A 585 -15.64 -13.09 9.11
CA ILE A 585 -15.78 -14.51 8.77
C ILE A 585 -16.41 -14.59 7.39
N ALA A 586 -15.85 -15.39 6.52
CA ALA A 586 -16.40 -15.63 5.20
C ALA A 586 -16.49 -17.12 4.89
N PHE A 587 -17.57 -17.50 4.22
CA PHE A 587 -17.76 -18.82 3.64
C PHE A 587 -17.92 -18.69 2.14
N TYR A 588 -17.40 -19.64 1.39
CA TYR A 588 -17.55 -19.64 -0.06
C TYR A 588 -17.60 -21.04 -0.67
N ILE A 589 -18.26 -21.09 -1.80
CA ILE A 589 -18.27 -22.25 -2.69
C ILE A 589 -17.96 -21.76 -4.09
N ASN A 590 -17.10 -22.48 -4.80
CA ASN A 590 -16.69 -22.19 -6.16
C ASN A 590 -16.56 -23.48 -6.94
N ASP A 591 -17.17 -23.56 -8.11
CA ASP A 591 -16.99 -24.67 -9.06
C ASP A 591 -16.35 -24.12 -10.33
N LYS A 592 -15.18 -24.65 -10.68
CA LYS A 592 -14.51 -24.42 -11.94
C LYS A 592 -14.79 -25.61 -12.85
N MET A 593 -15.62 -25.35 -13.86
CA MET A 593 -16.03 -26.35 -14.84
C MET A 593 -15.19 -26.16 -16.11
N GLU A 594 -14.41 -27.17 -16.48
CA GLU A 594 -13.50 -27.14 -17.63
C GLU A 594 -13.98 -28.17 -18.67
N TYR A 595 -14.58 -27.67 -19.75
CA TYR A 595 -14.94 -28.43 -20.96
C TYR A 595 -14.03 -27.99 -22.11
N ASP A 596 -13.98 -28.77 -23.17
CA ASP A 596 -13.08 -28.48 -24.31
C ASP A 596 -13.29 -27.08 -24.90
N ASP A 597 -14.55 -26.66 -25.08
CA ASP A 597 -14.91 -25.41 -25.74
C ASP A 597 -15.33 -24.29 -24.77
N ILE A 598 -15.48 -24.56 -23.47
CA ILE A 598 -15.93 -23.58 -22.50
C ILE A 598 -15.41 -23.87 -21.09
N ILE A 599 -14.95 -22.84 -20.41
CA ILE A 599 -14.58 -22.89 -19.01
C ILE A 599 -15.49 -21.93 -18.25
N ILE A 600 -16.16 -22.45 -17.23
CA ILE A 600 -17.07 -21.68 -16.38
C ILE A 600 -16.50 -21.68 -14.97
N ASN A 601 -16.39 -20.51 -14.37
CA ASN A 601 -16.02 -20.37 -12.97
C ASN A 601 -17.20 -19.70 -12.26
N ALA A 602 -17.95 -20.45 -11.46
CA ALA A 602 -19.13 -19.95 -10.77
C ALA A 602 -18.98 -20.13 -9.26
N GLY A 603 -19.25 -19.07 -8.51
CA GLY A 603 -19.10 -19.13 -7.07
C GLY A 603 -19.99 -18.14 -6.33
N VAL A 604 -20.18 -18.44 -5.06
CA VAL A 604 -20.89 -17.59 -4.09
C VAL A 604 -20.03 -17.46 -2.85
N ARG A 605 -19.91 -16.24 -2.35
CA ARG A 605 -19.27 -15.93 -1.08
C ARG A 605 -20.28 -15.27 -0.15
N VAL A 606 -20.22 -15.64 1.11
CA VAL A 606 -21.03 -15.06 2.20
C VAL A 606 -20.06 -14.51 3.24
N ASP A 607 -20.05 -13.20 3.42
CA ASP A 607 -19.22 -12.50 4.38
C ASP A 607 -20.02 -12.05 5.59
N TYR A 608 -19.54 -12.33 6.78
CA TYR A 608 -20.04 -11.86 8.06
C TYR A 608 -19.03 -10.88 8.65
N PHE A 609 -19.46 -9.66 8.95
CA PHE A 609 -18.67 -8.60 9.57
C PHE A 609 -19.30 -8.14 10.88
N ASP A 610 -18.63 -8.34 11.99
CA ASP A 610 -18.90 -7.62 13.25
C ASP A 610 -17.77 -6.58 13.40
N THR A 611 -18.10 -5.32 13.18
CA THR A 611 -17.13 -4.23 13.23
C THR A 611 -16.74 -3.84 14.65
N ASP A 612 -17.38 -4.38 15.69
CA ASP A 612 -17.23 -3.94 17.08
C ASP A 612 -17.40 -2.41 17.24
N ASP A 613 -18.25 -1.84 16.39
CA ASP A 613 -18.51 -0.41 16.32
C ASP A 613 -19.84 -0.05 16.99
N ARG A 614 -20.07 1.25 17.09
CA ARG A 614 -21.29 1.84 17.67
C ARG A 614 -21.91 2.80 16.69
N GLU A 615 -23.21 3.01 16.82
CA GLU A 615 -23.91 4.04 16.07
C GLU A 615 -24.72 4.96 17.01
N LEU A 616 -24.90 6.20 16.61
CA LEU A 616 -25.75 7.11 17.36
C LEU A 616 -27.21 6.71 17.16
N ILE A 617 -27.94 6.55 18.27
CA ILE A 617 -29.40 6.24 18.25
C ILE A 617 -30.17 7.37 17.59
N ASN A 618 -29.83 8.61 17.92
CA ASN A 618 -30.39 9.80 17.29
C ASN A 618 -29.29 10.82 16.98
N PRO A 619 -28.73 10.81 15.75
CA PRO A 619 -27.70 11.77 15.36
C PRO A 619 -28.14 13.25 15.44
N ALA A 620 -29.43 13.53 15.28
CA ALA A 620 -29.95 14.89 15.34
C ALA A 620 -30.14 15.43 16.77
N SER A 621 -30.16 14.56 17.78
CA SER A 621 -30.34 14.96 19.19
C SER A 621 -29.70 13.94 20.13
N PRO A 622 -28.35 13.79 20.10
CA PRO A 622 -27.68 12.85 20.98
C PRO A 622 -27.71 13.34 22.43
N PRO A 623 -28.02 12.50 23.42
CA PRO A 623 -27.92 12.84 24.83
C PRO A 623 -26.49 13.21 25.23
N VAL A 624 -26.32 14.31 25.97
CA VAL A 624 -25.04 14.85 26.42
C VAL A 624 -24.90 14.90 27.92
N ILE A 625 -23.70 14.67 28.44
CA ILE A 625 -23.30 14.95 29.81
C ILE A 625 -22.53 16.28 29.79
N ARG A 626 -23.22 17.37 30.18
CA ARG A 626 -22.65 18.73 30.07
C ARG A 626 -21.47 18.95 31.01
N THR A 627 -21.45 18.32 32.17
CA THR A 627 -20.37 18.44 33.15
C THR A 627 -19.06 17.79 32.67
N ALA A 628 -19.15 16.71 31.91
CA ALA A 628 -18.00 16.01 31.33
C ALA A 628 -17.76 16.38 29.84
N VAL A 629 -18.51 17.31 29.29
CA VAL A 629 -18.42 17.76 27.89
C VAL A 629 -18.37 16.58 26.92
N MET A 630 -19.31 15.62 27.08
CA MET A 630 -19.29 14.38 26.30
C MET A 630 -20.70 13.86 26.01
N LEU A 631 -20.82 12.91 25.09
CA LEU A 631 -22.08 12.18 24.88
C LEU A 631 -22.30 11.14 25.98
N ALA A 632 -23.56 10.99 26.39
CA ALA A 632 -23.97 9.96 27.35
C ALA A 632 -23.85 8.56 26.72
N ASP A 633 -23.60 7.53 27.53
CA ASP A 633 -23.60 6.15 27.04
C ASP A 633 -24.95 5.75 26.39
N SER A 634 -26.06 6.34 26.82
CA SER A 634 -27.40 6.18 26.22
C SER A 634 -27.54 6.80 24.82
N ALA A 635 -26.55 7.56 24.33
CA ALA A 635 -26.52 8.05 22.94
C ALA A 635 -26.18 6.95 21.94
N TRP A 636 -25.58 5.86 22.40
CA TRP A 636 -24.98 4.84 21.58
C TRP A 636 -25.73 3.52 21.64
N LYS A 637 -25.77 2.82 20.52
CA LYS A 637 -26.09 1.39 20.44
C LYS A 637 -24.97 0.66 19.70
N LYS A 638 -24.76 -0.62 20.01
CA LYS A 638 -23.84 -1.45 19.24
C LYS A 638 -24.38 -1.61 17.81
N LYS A 639 -23.52 -1.46 16.81
CA LYS A 639 -23.84 -1.77 15.41
C LYS A 639 -24.10 -3.27 15.29
N ASP A 640 -25.19 -3.63 14.60
CA ASP A 640 -25.46 -5.01 14.26
C ASP A 640 -24.46 -5.53 13.22
N PRO A 641 -24.06 -6.80 13.31
CA PRO A 641 -23.20 -7.40 12.29
C PRO A 641 -23.85 -7.44 10.92
N GLU A 642 -23.06 -7.30 9.88
CA GLU A 642 -23.47 -7.37 8.47
C GLU A 642 -23.29 -8.79 7.91
N LEU A 643 -24.30 -9.27 7.18
CA LEU A 643 -24.23 -10.50 6.40
C LEU A 643 -24.43 -10.20 4.92
N ILE A 644 -23.44 -10.55 4.11
CA ILE A 644 -23.38 -10.13 2.71
C ILE A 644 -23.17 -11.32 1.79
N ILE A 645 -23.94 -11.38 0.69
CA ILE A 645 -23.84 -12.45 -0.29
C ILE A 645 -23.29 -11.89 -1.63
N SER A 646 -22.21 -12.49 -2.11
CA SER A 646 -21.43 -12.06 -3.26
C SER A 646 -21.38 -13.14 -4.34
N PRO A 647 -22.34 -13.19 -5.30
CA PRO A 647 -22.28 -14.10 -6.43
C PRO A 647 -21.25 -13.61 -7.47
N ARG A 648 -20.54 -14.56 -8.08
CA ARG A 648 -19.53 -14.32 -9.12
C ARG A 648 -19.62 -15.40 -10.17
N ILE A 649 -19.50 -14.99 -11.43
CA ILE A 649 -19.45 -15.91 -12.56
C ILE A 649 -18.46 -15.38 -13.59
N GLY A 650 -17.60 -16.26 -14.06
CA GLY A 650 -16.65 -16.00 -15.13
C GLY A 650 -16.73 -17.09 -16.19
N LEU A 651 -16.64 -16.69 -17.44
CA LEU A 651 -16.67 -17.57 -18.60
C LEU A 651 -15.39 -17.37 -19.39
N SER A 652 -14.79 -18.45 -19.88
CA SER A 652 -13.71 -18.41 -20.87
C SER A 652 -14.08 -19.35 -22.01
N PHE A 653 -13.98 -18.85 -23.22
CA PHE A 653 -14.41 -19.52 -24.44
C PHE A 653 -13.21 -19.65 -25.40
N PRO A 654 -12.45 -20.75 -25.36
CA PRO A 654 -11.35 -21.00 -26.30
C PRO A 654 -11.91 -21.30 -27.71
N VAL A 655 -12.00 -20.30 -28.58
CA VAL A 655 -12.47 -20.45 -29.95
C VAL A 655 -11.48 -21.27 -30.77
N THR A 656 -10.20 -21.08 -30.54
CA THR A 656 -9.10 -21.87 -31.11
C THR A 656 -7.99 -22.00 -30.05
N GLU A 657 -6.97 -22.82 -30.33
CA GLU A 657 -5.75 -22.90 -29.51
C GLU A 657 -5.07 -21.54 -29.29
N ALA A 658 -5.27 -20.59 -30.22
CA ALA A 658 -4.65 -19.29 -30.20
C ALA A 658 -5.58 -18.14 -29.77
N THR A 659 -6.90 -18.40 -29.67
CA THR A 659 -7.92 -17.35 -29.50
C THR A 659 -8.86 -17.69 -28.37
N VAL A 660 -8.99 -16.79 -27.39
CA VAL A 660 -9.88 -16.96 -26.22
C VAL A 660 -10.70 -15.71 -26.02
N PHE A 661 -12.03 -15.84 -25.94
CA PHE A 661 -12.92 -14.83 -25.37
C PHE A 661 -13.21 -15.16 -23.92
N TYR A 662 -13.35 -14.13 -23.08
CA TYR A 662 -13.79 -14.31 -21.70
C TYR A 662 -14.74 -13.18 -21.29
N ALA A 663 -15.62 -13.49 -20.36
CA ALA A 663 -16.53 -12.54 -19.75
C ALA A 663 -16.69 -12.84 -18.27
N GLN A 664 -16.88 -11.82 -17.48
CA GLN A 664 -17.00 -11.95 -16.04
C GLN A 664 -18.00 -10.95 -15.47
N TYR A 665 -18.77 -11.44 -14.51
CA TYR A 665 -19.68 -10.65 -13.68
C TYR A 665 -19.44 -10.98 -12.22
N GLY A 666 -19.45 -9.97 -11.33
CA GLY A 666 -19.32 -10.20 -9.89
C GLY A 666 -19.82 -9.05 -9.05
N LYS A 667 -20.26 -9.41 -7.86
CA LYS A 667 -20.50 -8.48 -6.76
C LYS A 667 -19.36 -8.59 -5.74
N PHE A 668 -18.86 -7.44 -5.31
CA PHE A 668 -17.76 -7.34 -4.38
C PHE A 668 -18.11 -6.39 -3.25
N TYR A 669 -17.57 -6.65 -2.07
CA TYR A 669 -17.83 -5.86 -0.89
C TYR A 669 -16.53 -5.65 -0.12
N GLN A 670 -16.43 -4.46 0.48
CA GLN A 670 -15.29 -4.09 1.30
C GLN A 670 -15.76 -3.23 2.47
N MET A 671 -15.26 -3.53 3.67
CA MET A 671 -15.44 -2.64 4.80
C MET A 671 -14.66 -1.35 4.58
N PRO A 672 -15.20 -0.19 4.97
CA PRO A 672 -14.41 1.04 5.04
C PRO A 672 -13.14 0.85 5.86
N SER A 673 -12.14 1.69 5.65
CA SER A 673 -10.92 1.67 6.44
C SER A 673 -11.22 1.92 7.92
N PHE A 674 -10.43 1.34 8.81
CA PHE A 674 -10.62 1.54 10.27
C PHE A 674 -10.44 3.01 10.67
N TRP A 675 -9.64 3.77 9.90
CA TRP A 675 -9.51 5.21 10.07
C TRP A 675 -10.84 5.96 9.91
N ASN A 676 -11.70 5.51 9.01
CA ASN A 676 -13.04 6.09 8.82
C ASN A 676 -14.05 5.60 9.87
N MET A 677 -13.82 4.44 10.51
CA MET A 677 -14.77 3.81 11.44
C MET A 677 -14.44 4.06 12.91
N TYR A 678 -13.16 3.98 13.29
CA TYR A 678 -12.80 3.97 14.70
C TYR A 678 -12.23 5.29 15.17
N PHE A 679 -12.78 5.72 16.28
CA PHE A 679 -12.40 6.93 16.97
C PHE A 679 -12.72 6.82 18.46
N SER A 680 -12.10 7.64 19.29
CA SER A 680 -12.50 7.74 20.68
C SER A 680 -13.91 8.35 20.79
N THR A 681 -14.84 7.61 21.38
CA THR A 681 -16.21 8.12 21.59
C THR A 681 -16.23 9.35 22.48
N TYR A 682 -15.25 9.49 23.36
CA TYR A 682 -15.07 10.68 24.18
C TYR A 682 -14.72 11.91 23.33
N THR A 683 -13.67 11.81 22.48
CA THR A 683 -13.21 12.91 21.64
C THR A 683 -14.30 13.37 20.69
N PHE A 684 -15.02 12.45 20.06
CA PHE A 684 -16.15 12.76 19.19
C PHE A 684 -17.30 13.44 19.97
N GLY A 685 -17.64 12.89 21.13
CA GLY A 685 -18.69 13.47 21.98
C GLY A 685 -18.39 14.91 22.36
N ARG A 686 -17.12 15.19 22.68
CA ARG A 686 -16.63 16.54 22.96
C ARG A 686 -16.75 17.45 21.75
N GLN A 687 -16.39 17.00 20.55
CA GLN A 687 -16.54 17.76 19.32
C GLN A 687 -17.99 18.19 19.10
N ILE A 688 -18.95 17.30 19.32
CA ILE A 688 -20.38 17.61 19.22
C ILE A 688 -20.79 18.66 20.26
N VAL A 689 -20.35 18.52 21.51
CA VAL A 689 -20.76 19.38 22.61
C VAL A 689 -20.14 20.76 22.54
N GLN A 690 -18.91 20.88 22.08
CA GLN A 690 -18.20 22.16 21.97
C GLN A 690 -18.48 22.95 20.68
N GLY A 691 -19.12 22.33 19.71
CA GLY A 691 -19.36 22.88 18.39
C GLY A 691 -18.51 22.19 17.33
N GLY A 692 -19.18 21.71 16.27
CA GLY A 692 -18.49 21.11 15.13
C GLY A 692 -17.62 22.16 14.46
N TYR A 693 -16.33 21.94 14.55
CA TYR A 693 -15.37 22.78 13.89
C TYR A 693 -15.00 22.18 12.54
N TYR A 694 -14.95 22.97 11.53
CA TYR A 694 -14.51 22.63 10.18
C TYR A 694 -13.14 21.93 10.15
N TYR A 695 -12.27 22.24 11.11
CA TYR A 695 -10.92 21.67 11.20
C TYR A 695 -10.84 20.31 11.88
N ILE A 696 -11.95 19.77 12.36
CA ILE A 696 -11.97 18.47 13.01
C ILE A 696 -12.30 17.41 11.97
N ASN A 697 -11.49 16.37 11.90
CA ASN A 697 -11.74 15.27 10.96
C ASN A 697 -13.12 14.64 11.24
N PRO A 698 -14.01 14.60 10.23
CA PRO A 698 -15.30 13.96 10.39
C PRO A 698 -15.13 12.46 10.63
N ILE A 699 -16.00 11.89 11.46
CA ILE A 699 -15.89 10.53 11.94
C ILE A 699 -17.12 9.74 11.53
N GLY A 700 -16.91 8.48 11.15
CA GLY A 700 -17.96 7.54 10.85
C GLY A 700 -18.27 6.63 12.04
N PHE A 701 -19.57 6.52 12.35
CA PHE A 701 -20.07 5.53 13.27
C PHE A 701 -21.13 4.70 12.57
N GLY A 702 -21.02 3.37 12.71
CA GLY A 702 -21.96 2.46 12.11
C GLY A 702 -21.89 2.41 10.58
N LEU A 703 -20.71 2.63 9.98
CA LEU A 703 -20.52 2.56 8.53
C LEU A 703 -20.78 1.14 8.01
N ASP A 704 -21.44 1.08 6.85
CA ASP A 704 -21.76 -0.15 6.14
C ASP A 704 -20.67 -0.50 5.11
N PRO A 705 -20.59 -1.76 4.64
CA PRO A 705 -19.72 -2.16 3.58
C PRO A 705 -20.00 -1.44 2.26
N ILE A 706 -18.94 -1.03 1.59
CA ILE A 706 -18.98 -0.47 0.23
C ILE A 706 -19.27 -1.61 -0.75
N LYS A 707 -20.13 -1.37 -1.75
CA LYS A 707 -20.66 -2.36 -2.67
C LYS A 707 -20.24 -2.06 -4.10
N THR A 708 -19.61 -3.02 -4.77
CA THR A 708 -19.20 -2.92 -6.19
C THR A 708 -19.88 -3.99 -7.03
N THR A 709 -20.42 -3.60 -8.16
CA THR A 709 -20.83 -4.51 -9.24
C THR A 709 -19.88 -4.30 -10.41
N SER A 710 -19.24 -5.37 -10.87
CA SER A 710 -18.24 -5.33 -11.95
C SER A 710 -18.66 -6.22 -13.11
N TYR A 711 -18.44 -5.71 -14.32
CA TYR A 711 -18.60 -6.40 -15.59
C TYR A 711 -17.30 -6.31 -16.37
N GLU A 712 -16.91 -7.39 -17.00
CA GLU A 712 -15.70 -7.47 -17.79
C GLU A 712 -15.93 -8.36 -19.01
N ILE A 713 -15.39 -7.95 -20.14
CA ILE A 713 -15.31 -8.76 -21.37
C ILE A 713 -13.92 -8.60 -21.96
N GLY A 714 -13.32 -9.68 -22.41
CA GLY A 714 -11.97 -9.64 -22.97
C GLY A 714 -11.74 -10.65 -24.08
N PHE A 715 -10.67 -10.37 -24.80
CA PHE A 715 -10.23 -11.16 -25.95
C PHE A 715 -8.72 -11.34 -25.86
N ARG A 716 -8.25 -12.59 -25.92
CA ARG A 716 -6.83 -12.96 -25.94
C ARG A 716 -6.50 -13.65 -27.25
N GLN A 717 -5.41 -13.23 -27.90
CA GLN A 717 -4.95 -13.78 -29.15
C GLN A 717 -3.43 -14.05 -29.09
N ALA A 718 -3.04 -15.29 -29.37
CA ALA A 718 -1.66 -15.62 -29.69
C ALA A 718 -1.35 -15.22 -31.14
N ILE A 719 -0.19 -14.64 -31.37
CA ILE A 719 0.34 -14.22 -32.65
C ILE A 719 1.57 -15.06 -32.95
N GLY A 720 1.39 -16.06 -33.82
CA GLY A 720 2.41 -17.08 -34.01
C GLY A 720 2.82 -17.78 -32.72
N GLY A 721 4.01 -18.31 -32.64
CA GLY A 721 4.54 -18.95 -31.41
C GLY A 721 5.26 -17.98 -30.46
N PHE A 722 5.25 -16.66 -30.69
CA PHE A 722 6.16 -15.72 -30.03
C PHE A 722 5.50 -14.51 -29.36
N ALA A 723 4.27 -14.14 -29.69
CA ALA A 723 3.63 -12.97 -29.11
C ALA A 723 2.17 -13.22 -28.76
N SER A 724 1.61 -12.39 -27.86
CA SER A 724 0.17 -12.37 -27.54
C SER A 724 -0.31 -10.95 -27.34
N ILE A 725 -1.58 -10.74 -27.65
CA ILE A 725 -2.34 -9.54 -27.32
C ILE A 725 -3.55 -9.92 -26.47
N ASP A 726 -3.82 -9.13 -25.44
CA ASP A 726 -5.00 -9.25 -24.56
C ASP A 726 -5.70 -7.87 -24.53
N ILE A 727 -6.97 -7.83 -24.84
CA ILE A 727 -7.79 -6.61 -24.86
C ILE A 727 -8.98 -6.86 -23.93
N THR A 728 -9.17 -5.98 -22.95
CA THR A 728 -10.21 -6.09 -21.92
C THR A 728 -11.01 -4.80 -21.84
N GLY A 729 -12.32 -4.86 -22.01
CA GLY A 729 -13.25 -3.80 -21.65
C GLY A 729 -13.84 -4.07 -20.27
N PHE A 730 -13.98 -3.05 -19.44
CA PHE A 730 -14.56 -3.17 -18.11
C PHE A 730 -15.54 -2.04 -17.78
N TYR A 731 -16.48 -2.36 -16.90
CA TYR A 731 -17.41 -1.43 -16.29
C TYR A 731 -17.61 -1.80 -14.82
N LYS A 732 -17.46 -0.83 -13.91
CA LYS A 732 -17.69 -0.99 -12.46
C LYS A 732 -18.67 0.09 -11.98
N ASN A 733 -19.60 -0.31 -11.13
CA ASN A 733 -20.50 0.59 -10.42
C ASN A 733 -20.28 0.39 -8.90
N VAL A 734 -19.83 1.43 -8.22
CA VAL A 734 -19.54 1.43 -6.78
C VAL A 734 -20.61 2.24 -6.07
N LYS A 735 -21.18 1.70 -5.00
CA LYS A 735 -22.22 2.34 -4.18
C LYS A 735 -21.88 2.26 -2.71
N GLY A 736 -22.34 3.26 -1.97
CA GLY A 736 -22.12 3.34 -0.53
C GLY A 736 -20.68 3.69 -0.17
N LEU A 737 -19.96 4.39 -1.05
CA LEU A 737 -18.68 4.99 -0.68
C LEU A 737 -18.87 5.96 0.48
N VAL A 738 -17.87 6.02 1.34
CA VAL A 738 -17.87 6.90 2.51
C VAL A 738 -17.77 8.35 2.05
N GLN A 739 -18.63 9.20 2.63
CA GLN A 739 -18.66 10.64 2.39
C GLN A 739 -18.94 11.41 3.68
N VAL A 740 -18.46 12.65 3.74
CA VAL A 740 -18.79 13.57 4.83
C VAL A 740 -20.15 14.19 4.61
N VAL A 741 -20.95 14.30 5.68
CA VAL A 741 -22.21 15.04 5.68
C VAL A 741 -22.28 15.97 6.87
N LYS A 742 -22.97 17.10 6.68
CA LYS A 742 -23.29 18.06 7.74
C LYS A 742 -24.53 17.60 8.51
N GLN A 743 -24.38 17.29 9.80
CA GLN A 743 -25.46 16.92 10.68
C GLN A 743 -25.96 18.14 11.42
N LEU A 744 -27.21 18.54 11.17
CA LEU A 744 -27.86 19.62 11.91
C LEU A 744 -28.55 19.05 13.14
N PRO A 745 -28.25 19.49 14.35
CA PRO A 745 -28.99 19.12 15.55
C PRO A 745 -30.43 19.67 15.52
N SER A 746 -31.40 18.84 15.92
CA SER A 746 -32.79 19.29 16.05
C SER A 746 -33.02 20.24 17.24
N THR A 747 -32.17 20.14 18.25
CA THR A 747 -32.05 21.08 19.37
C THR A 747 -30.59 21.41 19.58
N PRO A 748 -30.20 22.67 19.82
CA PRO A 748 -28.83 23.04 20.06
C PRO A 748 -28.24 22.21 21.23
N VAL A 749 -27.19 21.45 20.96
CA VAL A 749 -26.51 20.66 21.98
C VAL A 749 -25.73 21.56 22.92
N SER A 750 -25.29 22.72 22.42
CA SER A 750 -24.74 23.84 23.18
C SER A 750 -25.09 25.16 22.47
N THR A 751 -24.86 26.30 23.12
CA THR A 751 -25.00 27.60 22.51
C THR A 751 -24.05 27.87 21.34
N LEU A 752 -23.00 27.04 21.20
CA LEU A 752 -21.97 27.16 20.17
C LEU A 752 -22.13 26.13 19.03
N THR A 753 -22.91 25.04 19.25
CA THR A 753 -23.03 23.96 18.26
C THR A 753 -24.18 24.24 17.31
N THR A 754 -23.87 24.67 16.11
CA THR A 754 -24.86 24.85 15.03
C THR A 754 -24.95 23.61 14.13
N TYR A 755 -23.88 22.82 14.00
CA TYR A 755 -23.80 21.57 13.26
C TYR A 755 -22.54 20.80 13.67
N TYR A 756 -22.46 19.53 13.28
CA TYR A 756 -21.22 18.75 13.28
C TYR A 756 -21.11 17.91 12.01
N ASP A 757 -19.89 17.56 11.62
CA ASP A 757 -19.63 16.76 10.44
C ASP A 757 -19.43 15.31 10.83
N ARG A 758 -20.00 14.40 10.03
CA ARG A 758 -19.83 12.96 10.20
C ARG A 758 -19.68 12.24 8.87
N LEU A 759 -19.07 11.08 8.90
CA LEU A 759 -18.99 10.19 7.74
C LEU A 759 -20.22 9.28 7.68
N VAL A 760 -20.72 9.07 6.48
CA VAL A 760 -21.83 8.15 6.17
C VAL A 760 -21.57 7.44 4.84
N ASN A 761 -22.24 6.31 4.61
CA ASN A 761 -22.31 5.69 3.29
C ASN A 761 -23.34 6.40 2.43
N GLY A 762 -22.92 7.02 1.33
CA GLY A 762 -23.87 7.77 0.50
C GLY A 762 -23.34 8.13 -0.88
N ASP A 763 -22.04 8.04 -1.06
CA ASP A 763 -21.38 8.38 -2.31
C ASP A 763 -21.38 7.20 -3.29
N PHE A 764 -21.20 7.51 -4.58
CA PHE A 764 -21.09 6.51 -5.63
C PHE A 764 -20.03 6.91 -6.66
N ALA A 765 -19.52 5.89 -7.38
CA ALA A 765 -18.61 6.10 -8.49
C ALA A 765 -18.89 5.09 -9.62
N THR A 766 -18.56 5.49 -10.83
CA THR A 766 -18.61 4.66 -12.03
C THR A 766 -17.24 4.68 -12.69
N HIS A 767 -16.73 3.50 -12.99
CA HIS A 767 -15.44 3.33 -13.65
C HIS A 767 -15.63 2.48 -14.91
N LYS A 768 -15.16 2.96 -16.04
CA LYS A 768 -15.22 2.26 -17.33
C LYS A 768 -13.90 2.44 -18.07
N GLY A 769 -13.54 1.46 -18.89
CA GLY A 769 -12.30 1.59 -19.62
C GLY A 769 -11.93 0.40 -20.47
N LEU A 770 -10.73 0.50 -21.04
CA LEU A 770 -10.11 -0.47 -21.93
C LEU A 770 -8.67 -0.70 -21.52
N GLU A 771 -8.28 -1.96 -21.39
CA GLU A 771 -6.91 -2.38 -21.16
C GLU A 771 -6.38 -3.13 -22.38
N VAL A 772 -5.17 -2.83 -22.80
CA VAL A 772 -4.45 -3.55 -23.86
C VAL A 772 -3.12 -4.02 -23.31
N ARG A 773 -2.83 -5.31 -23.45
CA ARG A 773 -1.57 -5.93 -23.07
C ARG A 773 -0.99 -6.66 -24.28
N PHE A 774 0.24 -6.32 -24.64
CA PHE A 774 1.00 -7.03 -25.67
C PHE A 774 2.25 -7.60 -25.03
N ASN A 775 2.46 -8.91 -25.22
CA ASN A 775 3.63 -9.60 -24.70
C ASN A 775 4.35 -10.30 -25.85
N LEU A 776 5.62 -9.94 -26.06
CA LEU A 776 6.54 -10.64 -26.93
C LEU A 776 7.47 -11.49 -26.07
N ARG A 777 7.48 -12.79 -26.25
CA ARG A 777 8.48 -13.69 -25.67
C ARG A 777 9.88 -13.30 -26.19
N ARG A 778 10.90 -13.75 -25.45
CA ARG A 778 12.27 -13.56 -25.94
C ARG A 778 12.46 -14.24 -27.29
N TRP A 779 12.45 -13.39 -28.32
CA TRP A 779 12.66 -13.76 -29.70
C TRP A 779 13.84 -12.96 -30.25
N ASN A 780 14.86 -13.61 -30.81
CA ASN A 780 16.11 -12.97 -31.24
C ASN A 780 16.69 -12.00 -30.18
N HIS A 781 16.80 -12.49 -28.91
CA HIS A 781 17.28 -11.76 -27.74
C HIS A 781 16.35 -10.67 -27.19
N ILE A 782 15.27 -10.30 -27.86
CA ILE A 782 14.34 -9.24 -27.44
C ILE A 782 13.14 -9.86 -26.72
N LEU A 783 12.79 -9.32 -25.55
CA LEU A 783 11.51 -9.48 -24.89
C LEU A 783 10.86 -8.11 -24.82
N ALA A 784 9.56 -8.04 -25.09
CA ALA A 784 8.81 -6.80 -24.97
C ALA A 784 7.49 -7.04 -24.22
N GLN A 785 7.15 -6.10 -23.33
CA GLN A 785 5.86 -6.02 -22.65
C GLN A 785 5.34 -4.60 -22.81
N ILE A 786 4.15 -4.47 -23.40
CA ILE A 786 3.50 -3.19 -23.67
C ILE A 786 2.14 -3.22 -23.00
N HIS A 787 1.90 -2.27 -22.12
CA HIS A 787 0.63 -2.08 -21.44
C HIS A 787 0.07 -0.71 -21.80
N TYR A 788 -1.21 -0.65 -22.08
CA TYR A 788 -1.95 0.57 -22.28
C TYR A 788 -3.31 0.47 -21.60
N THR A 789 -3.73 1.53 -20.94
CA THR A 789 -5.02 1.62 -20.28
C THR A 789 -5.68 2.95 -20.64
N TYR A 790 -6.94 2.88 -21.02
CA TYR A 790 -7.87 3.98 -21.02
C TYR A 790 -8.85 3.78 -19.86
N THR A 791 -8.94 4.75 -18.94
CA THR A 791 -9.85 4.70 -17.80
C THR A 791 -10.61 6.02 -17.66
N ASP A 792 -11.94 5.94 -17.57
CA ASP A 792 -12.80 7.04 -17.24
C ASP A 792 -13.45 6.76 -15.88
N ALA A 793 -13.02 7.47 -14.84
CA ALA A 793 -13.47 7.31 -13.48
C ALA A 793 -14.21 8.58 -13.03
N GLU A 794 -15.49 8.42 -12.76
CA GLU A 794 -16.40 9.51 -12.40
C GLU A 794 -17.17 9.19 -11.13
N GLY A 795 -17.44 10.18 -10.31
CA GLY A 795 -18.17 10.06 -9.05
C GLY A 795 -18.57 11.42 -8.50
N THR A 796 -19.19 11.44 -7.34
CA THR A 796 -19.55 12.68 -6.67
C THR A 796 -18.41 13.21 -5.78
N GLN A 797 -17.52 12.31 -5.27
CA GLN A 797 -16.37 12.66 -4.43
C GLN A 797 -15.16 11.76 -4.69
N SER A 798 -13.97 12.36 -4.69
CA SER A 798 -12.70 11.64 -4.88
C SER A 798 -12.25 10.91 -3.58
N THR A 799 -12.49 11.50 -2.41
CA THR A 799 -12.18 10.93 -1.09
C THR A 799 -13.39 11.05 -0.16
N SER A 800 -13.34 10.40 1.00
CA SER A 800 -14.40 10.50 2.02
C SER A 800 -14.65 11.93 2.52
N THR A 801 -13.69 12.84 2.37
CA THR A 801 -13.73 14.21 2.88
C THR A 801 -13.71 15.29 1.80
N SER A 802 -13.71 14.93 0.51
CA SER A 802 -13.61 15.92 -0.60
C SER A 802 -14.68 17.02 -0.57
N ALA A 803 -15.87 16.74 -0.05
CA ALA A 803 -16.95 17.71 0.04
C ALA A 803 -16.94 18.53 1.34
N HIS A 804 -15.98 18.33 2.23
CA HIS A 804 -15.96 18.99 3.55
C HIS A 804 -16.03 20.52 3.44
N GLY A 805 -15.24 21.10 2.53
CA GLY A 805 -15.27 22.54 2.30
C GLY A 805 -16.60 23.07 1.76
N ALA A 806 -17.24 22.33 0.85
CA ALA A 806 -18.53 22.72 0.31
C ALA A 806 -19.63 22.73 1.40
N LEU A 807 -19.55 21.80 2.34
CA LEU A 807 -20.49 21.71 3.47
C LEU A 807 -20.35 22.84 4.47
N TYR A 808 -19.25 23.56 4.50
CA TYR A 808 -19.12 24.75 5.33
C TYR A 808 -20.14 25.84 4.91
N PHE A 809 -20.32 26.04 3.60
CA PHE A 809 -21.23 27.06 3.06
C PHE A 809 -22.66 26.53 2.84
N SER A 810 -22.84 25.22 2.74
CA SER A 810 -24.14 24.61 2.43
C SER A 810 -24.36 23.37 3.28
N SER A 811 -25.64 23.10 3.60
CA SER A 811 -26.03 21.81 4.18
C SER A 811 -26.33 20.72 3.15
N GLN A 812 -26.31 21.09 1.85
CA GLN A 812 -26.60 20.15 0.77
C GLN A 812 -25.32 19.54 0.23
N MET A 813 -25.35 18.22 0.09
CA MET A 813 -24.26 17.48 -0.53
C MET A 813 -24.16 17.77 -2.03
N PRO A 814 -22.96 17.94 -2.58
CA PRO A 814 -22.75 17.94 -4.01
C PRO A 814 -23.23 16.63 -4.64
N THR A 815 -24.11 16.71 -5.63
CA THR A 815 -24.70 15.57 -6.35
C THR A 815 -24.22 15.46 -7.80
N ILE A 816 -23.39 16.38 -8.24
CA ILE A 816 -22.88 16.42 -9.63
C ILE A 816 -21.79 15.37 -9.80
N VAL A 817 -21.98 14.48 -10.77
CA VAL A 817 -20.97 13.52 -11.19
C VAL A 817 -19.86 14.24 -11.95
N ARG A 818 -18.62 13.96 -11.61
CA ARG A 818 -17.42 14.63 -12.13
C ARG A 818 -16.23 13.66 -12.19
N PRO A 819 -15.20 13.95 -12.99
CA PRO A 819 -13.97 13.19 -12.97
C PRO A 819 -13.36 13.16 -11.56
N LEU A 820 -12.85 12.01 -11.15
CA LEU A 820 -12.18 11.84 -9.85
C LEU A 820 -10.72 12.34 -9.95
N GLU A 821 -10.19 12.94 -8.89
CA GLU A 821 -8.86 13.59 -8.86
C GLU A 821 -7.70 12.66 -9.24
N TYR A 822 -7.83 11.36 -9.01
CA TYR A 822 -6.86 10.34 -9.38
C TYR A 822 -7.15 9.69 -10.75
N SER A 823 -8.15 10.16 -11.50
CA SER A 823 -8.46 9.67 -12.84
C SER A 823 -7.40 10.12 -13.83
N GLN A 824 -6.61 9.18 -14.35
CA GLN A 824 -5.71 9.40 -15.47
C GLN A 824 -6.28 8.66 -16.68
N ARG A 825 -6.79 9.40 -17.65
CA ARG A 825 -7.51 8.78 -18.79
C ARG A 825 -6.63 7.86 -19.61
N HIS A 826 -5.38 8.19 -19.80
CA HIS A 826 -4.42 7.41 -20.57
C HIS A 826 -3.19 7.12 -19.74
N SER A 827 -2.87 5.85 -19.58
CA SER A 827 -1.61 5.43 -18.93
C SER A 827 -1.03 4.22 -19.66
N GLY A 828 0.27 4.06 -19.58
CA GLY A 828 0.90 2.89 -20.18
C GLY A 828 2.38 2.77 -19.90
N SER A 829 2.89 1.59 -20.23
CA SER A 829 4.30 1.25 -20.09
C SER A 829 4.80 0.41 -21.26
N ILE A 830 6.07 0.57 -21.59
CA ILE A 830 6.80 -0.23 -22.58
C ILE A 830 8.07 -0.72 -21.90
N ASN A 831 8.15 -2.02 -21.65
CA ASN A 831 9.34 -2.69 -21.12
C ASN A 831 10.03 -3.49 -22.23
N LEU A 832 11.25 -3.11 -22.60
CA LEU A 832 12.06 -3.78 -23.60
C LEU A 832 13.31 -4.34 -22.93
N ASP A 833 13.52 -5.66 -23.01
CA ASP A 833 14.71 -6.34 -22.51
C ASP A 833 15.47 -7.02 -23.64
N TYR A 834 16.68 -6.55 -23.92
CA TYR A 834 17.60 -7.13 -24.90
C TYR A 834 18.74 -7.83 -24.17
N ARG A 835 18.85 -9.16 -24.34
CA ARG A 835 19.76 -9.94 -23.48
C ARG A 835 20.39 -11.12 -24.21
N TYR A 836 21.71 -11.25 -24.06
CA TYR A 836 22.48 -12.44 -24.43
C TYR A 836 22.67 -13.37 -23.23
N ASN A 837 22.55 -14.68 -23.44
CA ASN A 837 22.93 -15.65 -22.42
C ASN A 837 24.44 -15.69 -22.23
N VAL A 838 24.90 -16.18 -21.08
CA VAL A 838 26.33 -16.38 -20.82
C VAL A 838 26.85 -17.47 -21.77
N GLY A 839 27.91 -17.17 -22.50
CA GLY A 839 28.49 -18.05 -23.52
C GLY A 839 28.01 -17.81 -24.95
N GLU A 840 27.03 -16.90 -25.13
CA GLU A 840 26.47 -16.53 -26.44
C GLU A 840 26.95 -15.15 -26.89
N GLY A 841 27.15 -14.94 -28.19
CA GLY A 841 27.51 -13.60 -28.75
C GLY A 841 28.98 -13.19 -28.59
N GLY A 842 29.88 -14.12 -28.26
CA GLY A 842 31.31 -13.85 -28.06
C GLY A 842 31.60 -13.10 -26.75
N PRO A 843 32.85 -12.69 -26.50
CA PRO A 843 33.29 -12.18 -25.20
C PRO A 843 32.62 -10.85 -24.78
N PHE A 844 32.24 -10.01 -25.74
CA PHE A 844 31.64 -8.70 -25.46
C PHE A 844 30.14 -8.79 -25.20
N LEU A 845 29.42 -9.63 -25.97
CA LEU A 845 27.94 -9.71 -25.84
C LEU A 845 27.53 -10.79 -24.86
N SER A 846 28.36 -11.80 -24.62
CA SER A 846 28.05 -12.89 -23.65
C SER A 846 27.65 -12.35 -22.28
N GLY A 847 26.46 -12.65 -21.84
CA GLY A 847 25.91 -12.19 -20.54
C GLY A 847 25.60 -10.67 -20.46
N LEU A 848 25.54 -9.96 -21.60
CA LEU A 848 25.09 -8.56 -21.64
C LEU A 848 23.55 -8.49 -21.61
N GLY A 849 23.02 -7.67 -20.74
CA GLY A 849 21.60 -7.32 -20.67
C GLY A 849 21.38 -5.80 -20.73
N ILE A 850 20.38 -5.38 -21.47
CA ILE A 850 19.93 -3.99 -21.54
C ILE A 850 18.42 -4.02 -21.39
N ASN A 851 17.89 -3.35 -20.35
CA ASN A 851 16.46 -3.22 -20.13
C ASN A 851 16.09 -1.74 -20.15
N LEU A 852 15.12 -1.37 -20.98
CA LEU A 852 14.56 -0.04 -21.11
C LEU A 852 13.08 -0.09 -20.72
N LEU A 853 12.72 0.68 -19.71
CA LEU A 853 11.34 0.89 -19.29
C LEU A 853 10.93 2.32 -19.61
N PHE A 854 9.91 2.46 -20.45
CA PHE A 854 9.27 3.73 -20.74
C PHE A 854 7.86 3.74 -20.17
N GLN A 855 7.50 4.78 -19.42
CA GLN A 855 6.18 4.97 -18.83
C GLN A 855 5.63 6.33 -19.25
N PHE A 856 4.32 6.38 -19.50
CA PHE A 856 3.61 7.61 -19.82
C PHE A 856 2.23 7.61 -19.17
N SER A 857 1.78 8.81 -18.77
CA SER A 857 0.39 9.00 -18.33
C SER A 857 -0.11 10.39 -18.69
N SER A 858 -1.41 10.47 -18.98
CA SER A 858 -2.10 11.77 -19.08
C SER A 858 -2.11 12.45 -17.71
N GLY A 859 -2.35 13.75 -17.72
CA GLY A 859 -2.58 14.49 -16.50
C GLY A 859 -3.78 13.97 -15.71
N HIS A 860 -3.80 14.24 -14.43
CA HIS A 860 -4.95 14.01 -13.54
C HIS A 860 -5.80 15.29 -13.42
N PRO A 861 -7.09 15.18 -13.11
CA PRO A 861 -8.01 16.31 -12.97
C PRO A 861 -7.65 17.21 -11.80
N TYR A 862 -7.86 18.52 -11.98
CA TYR A 862 -7.88 19.53 -10.92
C TYR A 862 -8.92 20.61 -11.28
N THR A 863 -9.22 21.48 -10.33
CA THR A 863 -10.13 22.61 -10.54
C THR A 863 -9.34 23.91 -10.59
N TYR A 864 -9.52 24.71 -11.65
CA TYR A 864 -8.99 26.05 -11.71
C TYR A 864 -9.79 26.96 -10.79
N VAL A 865 -9.12 27.69 -9.90
CA VAL A 865 -9.76 28.50 -8.86
C VAL A 865 -9.27 29.95 -8.87
N THR A 866 -10.11 30.87 -8.41
CA THR A 866 -9.67 32.20 -8.00
C THR A 866 -9.52 32.22 -6.49
N VAL A 867 -8.60 33.08 -6.03
CA VAL A 867 -8.34 33.31 -4.61
C VAL A 867 -8.94 34.65 -4.24
N PRO A 868 -9.82 34.74 -3.24
CA PRO A 868 -10.39 36.02 -2.80
C PRO A 868 -9.30 37.00 -2.39
N ALA A 869 -9.42 38.25 -2.81
CA ALA A 869 -8.51 39.29 -2.34
C ALA A 869 -8.86 39.69 -0.90
N GLY A 870 -7.88 39.72 0.02
CA GLY A 870 -8.00 40.42 1.28
C GLY A 870 -8.13 39.61 2.58
N GLY A 871 -7.34 38.53 2.75
CA GLY A 871 -7.05 37.95 4.08
C GLY A 871 -5.71 38.46 4.64
N GLN A 872 -5.47 38.34 5.95
CA GLN A 872 -4.10 38.32 6.48
C GLN A 872 -3.45 37.02 6.02
N VAL A 873 -2.58 37.15 5.04
CA VAL A 873 -1.88 35.98 4.44
C VAL A 873 -0.60 35.80 5.23
N ASP A 874 -0.37 34.57 5.68
CA ASP A 874 0.95 34.19 6.20
C ASP A 874 2.00 34.41 5.09
N PRO A 875 3.00 35.25 5.28
CA PRO A 875 3.90 35.70 4.21
C PRO A 875 4.66 34.51 3.57
N TYR A 876 4.92 33.47 4.31
CA TYR A 876 5.68 32.32 3.77
C TYR A 876 4.84 31.41 2.87
N VAL A 877 3.52 31.35 3.04
CA VAL A 877 2.61 30.54 2.24
C VAL A 877 1.67 31.33 1.34
N ALA A 878 1.93 32.62 1.18
CA ALA A 878 1.03 33.59 0.52
C ALA A 878 0.48 33.13 -0.84
N GLY A 879 1.26 32.42 -1.64
CA GLY A 879 0.82 31.91 -2.94
C GLY A 879 0.02 30.60 -2.90
N VAL A 880 -0.07 29.94 -1.74
CA VAL A 880 -0.70 28.61 -1.61
C VAL A 880 -1.63 28.48 -0.39
N ASP A 881 -1.82 29.55 0.38
CA ASP A 881 -2.61 29.49 1.61
C ASP A 881 -4.04 29.01 1.38
N TYR A 882 -4.64 29.40 0.26
CA TYR A 882 -5.94 28.92 -0.21
C TYR A 882 -6.01 27.39 -0.40
N MET A 883 -4.88 26.72 -0.53
CA MET A 883 -4.85 25.26 -0.78
C MET A 883 -5.14 24.46 0.49
N LEU A 884 -4.90 25.03 1.67
CA LEU A 884 -5.22 24.38 2.94
C LEU A 884 -6.72 24.46 3.24
N ASP A 885 -7.29 25.67 3.12
CA ASP A 885 -8.70 25.91 3.44
C ASP A 885 -9.54 25.96 2.16
N THR A 886 -10.42 24.98 2.01
CA THR A 886 -11.30 24.91 0.83
C THR A 886 -12.31 26.03 0.75
N ARG A 887 -12.51 26.81 1.83
CA ARG A 887 -13.36 28.01 1.84
C ARG A 887 -12.74 29.16 1.04
N ASP A 888 -11.41 29.16 0.90
CA ASP A 888 -10.66 30.17 0.17
C ASP A 888 -10.49 29.85 -1.31
N ARG A 889 -11.17 28.80 -1.80
CA ARG A 889 -11.15 28.35 -3.20
C ARG A 889 -12.48 28.65 -3.89
N TRP A 890 -12.48 29.55 -4.84
CA TRP A 890 -13.65 29.82 -5.63
C TRP A 890 -13.47 29.26 -7.04
N PRO A 891 -14.18 28.17 -7.39
CA PRO A 891 -14.06 27.54 -8.70
C PRO A 891 -14.41 28.52 -9.82
N LEU A 892 -13.55 28.60 -10.83
CA LEU A 892 -13.75 29.37 -12.06
C LEU A 892 -14.30 28.47 -13.18
N GLU A 893 -14.35 27.18 -12.94
CA GLU A 893 -14.78 26.16 -13.91
C GLU A 893 -15.50 25.02 -13.16
N PRO A 894 -16.18 24.10 -13.88
CA PRO A 894 -16.70 22.90 -13.25
C PRO A 894 -15.60 22.12 -12.50
N ILE A 895 -15.94 21.54 -11.36
CA ILE A 895 -14.98 20.83 -10.52
C ILE A 895 -14.30 19.70 -11.31
N ASN A 896 -12.95 19.64 -11.22
CA ASN A 896 -12.10 18.64 -11.87
C ASN A 896 -12.18 18.65 -13.41
N SER A 897 -12.43 19.81 -14.04
CA SER A 897 -12.49 19.90 -15.52
C SER A 897 -11.14 20.18 -16.19
N SER A 898 -10.21 20.82 -15.51
CA SER A 898 -8.83 20.99 -15.98
C SER A 898 -7.99 19.76 -15.68
N VAL A 899 -6.89 19.55 -16.43
CA VAL A 899 -5.98 18.42 -16.25
C VAL A 899 -4.52 18.87 -16.21
N THR A 900 -3.70 18.23 -15.37
CA THR A 900 -2.25 18.47 -15.32
C THR A 900 -1.56 18.01 -16.62
N PRO A 901 -0.33 18.43 -16.91
CA PRO A 901 0.41 17.99 -18.10
C PRO A 901 0.68 16.48 -18.15
N TRP A 902 0.96 15.95 -19.35
CA TRP A 902 1.43 14.58 -19.54
C TRP A 902 2.79 14.34 -18.90
N THR A 903 2.97 13.19 -18.28
CA THR A 903 4.23 12.74 -17.72
C THR A 903 4.85 11.61 -18.54
N PHE A 904 6.20 11.62 -18.62
CA PHE A 904 6.97 10.61 -19.34
C PHE A 904 8.22 10.26 -18.53
N PHE A 905 8.39 8.99 -18.18
CA PHE A 905 9.57 8.49 -17.49
C PHE A 905 10.28 7.46 -18.36
N THR A 906 11.60 7.49 -18.35
CA THR A 906 12.44 6.51 -19.06
C THR A 906 13.51 6.03 -18.12
N ASP A 907 13.50 4.74 -17.81
CA ASP A 907 14.46 4.10 -16.93
C ASP A 907 15.28 3.07 -17.71
N LEU A 908 16.57 2.99 -17.40
CA LEU A 908 17.51 2.13 -18.09
C LEU A 908 18.27 1.27 -17.09
N ARG A 909 18.41 -0.01 -17.40
CA ARG A 909 19.34 -0.92 -16.74
C ARG A 909 20.29 -1.52 -17.77
N ILE A 910 21.57 -1.48 -17.49
CA ILE A 910 22.60 -2.20 -18.25
C ILE A 910 23.30 -3.15 -17.28
N ASP A 911 23.38 -4.42 -17.62
CA ASP A 911 24.05 -5.40 -16.79
C ASP A 911 24.97 -6.32 -17.61
N LYS A 912 26.04 -6.80 -16.95
CA LYS A 912 27.03 -7.75 -17.51
C LYS A 912 27.24 -8.87 -16.52
N THR A 913 26.85 -10.09 -16.89
CA THR A 913 27.06 -11.31 -16.11
C THR A 913 28.33 -12.03 -16.59
N ILE A 914 29.20 -12.37 -15.65
CA ILE A 914 30.42 -13.14 -15.84
C ILE A 914 30.31 -14.42 -15.02
N LYS A 915 30.60 -15.56 -15.65
CA LYS A 915 30.60 -16.87 -14.98
C LYS A 915 32.02 -17.31 -14.64
N LEU A 916 32.26 -17.52 -13.34
CA LEU A 916 33.51 -17.96 -12.75
C LEU A 916 33.32 -19.34 -12.09
N GLY A 917 33.39 -20.41 -12.88
CA GLY A 917 33.10 -21.76 -12.42
C GLY A 917 31.64 -21.93 -12.00
N LYS A 918 31.37 -22.08 -10.69
CA LYS A 918 30.00 -22.17 -10.13
C LYS A 918 29.43 -20.82 -9.72
N ILE A 919 30.25 -19.78 -9.69
CA ILE A 919 29.85 -18.43 -9.27
C ILE A 919 29.47 -17.61 -10.50
N GLU A 920 28.35 -16.93 -10.44
CA GLU A 920 27.95 -15.91 -11.43
C GLU A 920 28.01 -14.52 -10.76
N ALA A 921 28.77 -13.61 -11.35
CA ALA A 921 28.89 -12.22 -10.92
C ALA A 921 28.25 -11.31 -11.98
N THR A 922 27.27 -10.52 -11.59
CA THR A 922 26.58 -9.56 -12.46
C THR A 922 26.86 -8.15 -11.97
N PHE A 923 27.54 -7.36 -12.79
CA PHE A 923 27.74 -5.92 -12.59
C PHE A 923 26.64 -5.18 -13.33
N TYR A 924 26.05 -4.16 -12.70
CA TYR A 924 24.98 -3.42 -13.34
C TYR A 924 24.95 -1.94 -12.97
N VAL A 925 24.39 -1.15 -13.89
CA VAL A 925 24.06 0.27 -13.69
C VAL A 925 22.59 0.44 -13.95
N ILE A 926 21.91 1.18 -13.06
CA ILE A 926 20.52 1.59 -13.23
C ILE A 926 20.47 3.11 -13.28
N VAL A 927 19.77 3.64 -14.27
CA VAL A 927 19.52 5.07 -14.43
C VAL A 927 18.01 5.28 -14.44
N ASN A 928 17.47 5.83 -13.37
CA ASN A 928 16.06 6.25 -13.32
C ASN A 928 15.95 7.68 -13.87
N ASN A 929 14.87 7.97 -14.58
CA ASN A 929 14.66 9.20 -15.32
C ASN A 929 15.89 9.56 -16.20
N LEU A 930 16.22 8.68 -17.13
CA LEU A 930 17.39 8.78 -18.02
C LEU A 930 17.52 10.16 -18.67
N THR A 931 16.42 10.75 -19.10
CA THR A 931 16.36 12.05 -19.77
C THR A 931 16.49 13.23 -18.82
N ASN A 932 16.45 13.00 -17.50
CA ASN A 932 16.36 14.04 -16.46
C ASN A 932 15.22 15.03 -16.70
N ARG A 933 14.10 14.54 -17.26
CA ARG A 933 12.92 15.36 -17.54
C ARG A 933 12.28 15.81 -16.22
N LYS A 934 12.02 17.09 -16.09
CA LYS A 934 11.23 17.67 -14.98
C LYS A 934 9.75 17.47 -15.31
N ASN A 935 9.21 16.29 -15.00
CA ASN A 935 7.81 15.97 -15.22
C ASN A 935 6.94 16.76 -14.23
N VAL A 936 5.99 17.54 -14.72
CA VAL A 936 5.00 18.24 -13.89
C VAL A 936 3.98 17.20 -13.44
N ILE A 937 3.89 16.97 -12.13
CA ILE A 937 2.89 16.05 -11.54
C ILE A 937 1.69 16.86 -11.05
N ASN A 938 1.93 18.00 -10.41
CA ASN A 938 0.89 18.89 -9.89
C ASN A 938 1.14 20.33 -10.35
N VAL A 939 0.10 21.16 -10.23
CA VAL A 939 0.12 22.58 -10.58
C VAL A 939 -0.49 23.43 -9.47
N PHE A 940 -0.16 24.71 -9.43
CA PHE A 940 -0.90 25.65 -8.61
C PHE A 940 -2.29 25.88 -9.24
N TRP A 941 -3.36 25.71 -8.47
CA TRP A 941 -4.71 25.70 -9.02
C TRP A 941 -5.22 27.06 -9.47
N ASN A 942 -4.59 28.14 -9.00
CA ASN A 942 -4.94 29.52 -9.39
C ASN A 942 -4.21 30.00 -10.68
N THR A 943 -3.15 29.32 -11.08
CA THR A 943 -2.38 29.68 -12.29
C THR A 943 -2.39 28.57 -13.34
N GLY A 944 -2.61 27.32 -12.93
CA GLY A 944 -2.54 26.15 -13.80
C GLY A 944 -1.10 25.79 -14.19
N THR A 945 -0.08 26.38 -13.56
CA THR A 945 1.35 26.15 -13.81
C THR A 945 2.05 25.54 -12.59
N SER A 946 3.27 25.07 -12.76
CA SER A 946 4.07 24.46 -11.68
C SER A 946 5.21 25.36 -11.18
N ASP A 947 5.39 26.52 -11.77
CA ASP A 947 6.52 27.45 -11.55
C ASP A 947 6.09 28.87 -11.13
N ASP A 948 4.81 29.17 -11.17
CA ASP A 948 4.23 30.43 -10.71
C ASP A 948 2.99 30.16 -9.85
N ASP A 949 3.04 30.50 -8.57
CA ASP A 949 1.92 30.38 -7.62
C ASP A 949 0.96 31.57 -7.65
N GLY A 950 1.15 32.51 -8.58
CA GLY A 950 0.29 33.68 -8.76
C GLY A 950 0.40 34.77 -7.67
N PHE A 951 1.42 34.67 -6.80
CA PHE A 951 1.63 35.68 -5.76
C PHE A 951 2.59 36.77 -6.21
N LEU A 952 3.85 36.45 -6.51
CA LEU A 952 4.84 37.44 -6.95
C LEU A 952 4.53 38.03 -8.32
N SER A 953 3.84 37.32 -9.18
CA SER A 953 3.42 37.76 -10.52
C SER A 953 2.24 38.76 -10.48
N ASP A 954 1.54 38.85 -9.32
CA ASP A 954 0.43 39.79 -9.12
C ASP A 954 0.81 40.86 -8.07
N PRO A 955 1.23 42.10 -8.50
CA PRO A 955 1.61 43.16 -7.58
C PRO A 955 0.47 43.60 -6.62
N VAL A 956 -0.79 43.41 -7.02
CA VAL A 956 -1.94 43.78 -6.17
C VAL A 956 -1.99 42.87 -4.94
N LYS A 957 -1.59 41.59 -5.09
CA LYS A 957 -1.54 40.63 -3.99
C LYS A 957 -0.25 40.72 -3.19
N SER A 958 0.90 40.95 -3.85
CA SER A 958 2.21 40.77 -3.24
C SER A 958 2.83 42.06 -2.65
N GLN A 959 2.57 43.25 -3.23
CA GLN A 959 3.33 44.47 -2.91
C GLN A 959 3.27 44.84 -1.42
N THR A 960 2.09 44.80 -0.81
CA THR A 960 1.95 45.09 0.62
C THR A 960 2.76 44.18 1.52
N THR A 961 2.80 42.89 1.18
CA THR A 961 3.58 41.86 1.92
C THR A 961 5.08 42.08 1.68
N ILE A 962 5.48 42.33 0.42
CA ILE A 962 6.87 42.62 0.06
C ILE A 962 7.41 43.81 0.86
N ASP A 963 6.66 44.91 0.91
CA ASP A 963 7.05 46.13 1.64
C ASP A 963 7.15 45.89 3.16
N ALA A 964 6.24 45.06 3.71
CA ALA A 964 6.19 44.78 5.13
C ALA A 964 7.33 43.84 5.61
N TYR A 965 7.82 42.93 4.76
CA TYR A 965 8.77 41.87 5.16
C TYR A 965 10.18 42.04 4.60
N GLY A 966 10.54 43.21 4.10
CA GLY A 966 11.94 43.56 3.77
C GLY A 966 12.25 43.71 2.28
N GLY A 967 11.25 43.93 1.44
CA GLY A 967 11.44 44.24 0.02
C GLY A 967 12.07 43.14 -0.79
N GLU A 968 13.18 43.45 -1.48
CA GLU A 968 13.88 42.48 -2.33
C GLU A 968 14.35 41.22 -1.59
N LYS A 969 14.73 41.31 -0.31
CA LYS A 969 15.16 40.14 0.47
C LYS A 969 14.05 39.16 0.71
N TYR A 970 12.83 39.64 0.96
CA TYR A 970 11.65 38.77 1.01
C TYR A 970 11.38 38.10 -0.32
N VAL A 971 11.44 38.84 -1.43
CA VAL A 971 11.23 38.30 -2.78
C VAL A 971 12.27 37.22 -3.12
N GLU A 972 13.55 37.46 -2.80
CA GLU A 972 14.63 36.49 -2.99
C GLU A 972 14.36 35.22 -2.21
N MET A 973 14.05 35.34 -0.92
CA MET A 973 13.75 34.19 -0.04
C MET A 973 12.50 33.44 -0.52
N TYR A 974 11.44 34.13 -0.91
CA TYR A 974 10.21 33.57 -1.41
C TYR A 974 10.45 32.74 -2.69
N ARG A 975 11.19 33.30 -3.65
CA ARG A 975 11.52 32.57 -4.90
C ARG A 975 12.29 31.29 -4.64
N VAL A 976 13.31 31.38 -3.80
CA VAL A 976 14.19 30.25 -3.54
C VAL A 976 13.47 29.15 -2.76
N ILE A 977 12.77 29.49 -1.68
CA ILE A 977 12.11 28.52 -0.81
C ILE A 977 10.85 27.94 -1.47
N ASN A 978 9.98 28.77 -2.03
CA ASN A 978 8.67 28.35 -2.52
C ASN A 978 8.65 28.00 -4.01
N LEU A 979 9.17 28.83 -4.90
CA LEU A 979 9.07 28.59 -6.35
C LEU A 979 10.15 27.63 -6.85
N ASP A 980 11.38 27.75 -6.36
CA ASP A 980 12.48 26.86 -6.76
C ASP A 980 12.45 25.50 -6.07
N ASN A 981 12.11 25.47 -4.78
CA ASN A 981 12.13 24.26 -3.96
C ASN A 981 10.72 23.77 -3.57
N GLY A 982 9.65 24.51 -3.87
CA GLY A 982 8.27 24.08 -3.69
C GLY A 982 7.84 23.86 -2.24
N GLN A 983 8.46 24.57 -1.27
CA GLN A 983 8.26 24.31 0.16
C GLN A 983 6.81 24.57 0.59
N ALA A 984 6.26 25.75 0.29
CA ALA A 984 4.92 26.09 0.70
C ALA A 984 3.85 25.19 0.06
N TYR A 985 4.03 24.81 -1.20
CA TYR A 985 3.14 23.85 -1.86
C TYR A 985 3.13 22.49 -1.15
N TRP A 986 4.32 21.97 -0.84
CA TRP A 986 4.41 20.69 -0.13
C TRP A 986 3.80 20.78 1.28
N ASP A 987 4.09 21.85 2.02
CA ASP A 987 3.53 22.09 3.35
C ASP A 987 1.98 22.14 3.34
N ARG A 988 1.37 22.77 2.34
CA ARG A 988 -0.08 22.95 2.26
C ARG A 988 -0.83 21.78 1.60
N VAL A 989 -0.18 21.06 0.68
CA VAL A 989 -0.84 20.03 -0.13
C VAL A 989 -0.35 18.62 0.24
N GLY A 990 0.85 18.49 0.84
CA GLY A 990 1.47 17.18 1.13
C GLY A 990 1.91 16.43 -0.12
N ALA A 991 2.02 17.12 -1.28
CA ALA A 991 2.36 16.54 -2.57
C ALA A 991 3.48 17.32 -3.24
N GLN A 992 4.10 16.72 -4.27
CA GLN A 992 5.18 17.34 -5.03
C GLN A 992 4.67 17.95 -6.33
N LEU A 993 5.25 19.08 -6.76
CA LEU A 993 4.96 19.68 -8.07
C LEU A 993 5.59 18.88 -9.22
N TYR A 994 6.71 18.23 -8.97
CA TYR A 994 7.50 17.53 -10.00
C TYR A 994 7.86 16.11 -9.60
N GLY A 995 7.94 15.25 -10.60
CA GLY A 995 8.51 13.90 -10.45
C GLY A 995 9.99 13.92 -10.11
N SER A 996 10.51 12.77 -9.69
CA SER A 996 11.92 12.66 -9.25
C SER A 996 12.92 12.98 -10.38
N PRO A 997 14.04 13.66 -10.06
CA PRO A 997 15.16 13.85 -10.97
C PRO A 997 15.86 12.53 -11.31
N ARG A 998 16.83 12.61 -12.23
CA ARG A 998 17.64 11.47 -12.58
C ARG A 998 18.42 10.94 -11.38
N GLN A 999 18.43 9.62 -11.24
CA GLN A 999 19.21 8.87 -10.26
C GLN A 999 20.06 7.83 -10.96
N ILE A 1000 21.33 7.65 -10.54
CA ILE A 1000 22.23 6.64 -11.07
C ILE A 1000 22.67 5.74 -9.93
N HIS A 1001 22.47 4.43 -10.10
CA HIS A 1001 22.87 3.43 -9.13
C HIS A 1001 23.81 2.41 -9.75
N PHE A 1002 24.84 2.04 -9.01
CA PHE A 1002 25.77 0.97 -9.35
C PHE A 1002 25.52 -0.23 -8.45
N GLY A 1003 25.60 -1.42 -9.00
CA GLY A 1003 25.42 -2.62 -8.23
C GLY A 1003 26.24 -3.81 -8.70
N ILE A 1004 26.43 -4.74 -7.77
CA ILE A 1004 27.04 -6.04 -8.02
C ILE A 1004 26.22 -7.12 -7.36
N LYS A 1005 25.82 -8.12 -8.13
CA LYS A 1005 25.14 -9.33 -7.65
C LYS A 1005 26.04 -10.54 -7.86
N VAL A 1006 26.23 -11.32 -6.81
CA VAL A 1006 26.98 -12.59 -6.83
C VAL A 1006 26.04 -13.73 -6.50
N THR A 1007 26.00 -14.77 -7.32
CA THR A 1007 25.12 -15.95 -7.15
C THR A 1007 25.96 -17.22 -7.19
N LEU A 1008 25.65 -18.16 -6.25
CA LEU A 1008 26.29 -19.48 -6.14
C LEU A 1008 25.28 -20.58 -6.44
#